data_8e740cfd0d6e1ac4d6380e7800b81e75
#
_entry.id   8e740cfd0d6e1ac4d6380e7800b81e75
#
_cell.length_a   1.000
_cell.length_b   1.000
_cell.length_c   1.000
_cell.angle_alpha   90.00
_cell.angle_beta   90.00
_cell.angle_gamma   90.00
#
_symmetry.space_group_name_H-M   'P 1'
#
loop_
_entity.id
_entity.type
_entity.pdbx_description
1 polymer ?
#
loop_
_entity_poly.entity_id
_entity_poly.type
_entity_poly.pdbx_seq_one_letter_code
_entity_poly.pdbx_strand_id
1 'polypeptide(L)'
;MDVNPSPTRQVTLQRVGALFGDWRRLLISFAWFCAASSASLSIAISATRAQAPLLSGEQLILTALSVLGLACANFALTPALIWLRAPINPFVTSGLAVLSNAGLLLVCTDVWFDARLDGAPHPPLTLAAALAFGNALANGAIALDDDYTFLQFVLASLRYSERSAAPSKSRGLVIIEVDGLSYSHLRWAVALGFMPTVAELLSTSHTLARYDSGLPSQTSAAQAGLFYGVNHDIPAFRWYDRRHRRMVVSNHPEHAAMIDARHSTGQGLLRGGVSINNLLDGDAARALLTLSTLAPNAQRAAEHAYDDLIAFWFNPYTFGRTAVLSVLDLVREIAQALRERLARRQPRLDHRFPSRFTVLRMLTNVFLRDLAFFAVMREMQRGQPIIYATFVGYDEVAHHAGPSSLDALATLRGLDRHLRHVLTIARFFAPISYDLLLLSDHGQSSGAPFRQRYGYSLRELIDALTRAEVRVEEQQPRAAGQSFMNALLSEMDAASEQLRGVSRRRWRRATMRATVRTLRPRLEGDGETLVHRPSIIVCASGNLAHVYFEFGEDQRATLDQIEATHPGLIEALVSHPGIGFVVGTTAEAHVVVLGKGGQRNLTSGDVEGEDPLQPFGDVALRALQLLQLAQLPSSGDLIVNSAFYTDGSVASFEDQVGTHGGLGGEQTDAFVLYPRTFWFPQRPVSSAQALHCVLASWRGSALREPLGQR
;
A
#
# COMPACT_ATOMS: atom_id res chain seq x y z
N MET A 1 41.97 16.61 -33.15
CA MET A 1 41.22 15.37 -32.85
C MET A 1 40.09 15.74 -31.90
N ASP A 2 38.97 16.16 -32.47
CA ASP A 2 37.76 16.49 -31.70
C ASP A 2 37.07 15.21 -31.29
N VAL A 3 37.19 14.88 -30.02
CA VAL A 3 36.46 13.77 -29.44
C VAL A 3 35.03 14.25 -29.19
N ASN A 4 34.13 13.94 -30.10
CA ASN A 4 32.71 14.18 -29.94
C ASN A 4 32.22 13.46 -28.65
N PRO A 5 31.71 14.17 -27.63
CA PRO A 5 31.27 13.54 -26.41
C PRO A 5 30.11 12.59 -26.71
N SER A 6 30.10 11.42 -26.09
CA SER A 6 29.05 10.43 -26.24
C SER A 6 27.66 11.06 -26.05
N PRO A 7 26.60 10.57 -26.71
CA PRO A 7 25.25 11.14 -26.62
C PRO A 7 24.74 11.32 -25.17
N THR A 8 25.17 10.44 -24.28
CA THR A 8 24.85 10.50 -22.82
C THR A 8 25.52 11.72 -22.16
N ARG A 9 26.70 12.13 -22.60
CA ARG A 9 27.42 13.27 -22.03
C ARG A 9 26.87 14.62 -22.51
N GLN A 10 26.43 14.69 -23.77
CA GLN A 10 25.73 15.87 -24.31
C GLN A 10 24.36 16.09 -23.65
N VAL A 11 23.59 15.03 -23.46
CA VAL A 11 22.30 15.08 -22.74
C VAL A 11 22.50 15.51 -21.29
N THR A 12 23.58 15.09 -20.64
CA THR A 12 23.88 15.48 -19.25
C THR A 12 24.32 16.95 -19.17
N LEU A 13 25.13 17.45 -20.10
CA LEU A 13 25.59 18.84 -20.10
C LEU A 13 24.51 19.84 -20.50
N GLN A 14 23.64 19.51 -21.46
CA GLN A 14 22.47 20.34 -21.80
C GLN A 14 21.47 20.43 -20.66
N ARG A 15 21.35 19.39 -19.86
CA ARG A 15 20.40 19.34 -18.72
C ARG A 15 20.96 19.98 -17.44
N VAL A 16 22.28 19.94 -17.25
CA VAL A 16 22.93 20.73 -16.18
C VAL A 16 22.78 22.22 -16.49
N GLY A 17 22.88 22.64 -17.77
CA GLY A 17 22.61 24.01 -18.19
C GLY A 17 21.14 24.44 -17.95
N ALA A 18 20.18 23.53 -18.10
CA ALA A 18 18.76 23.79 -17.81
C ALA A 18 18.47 23.95 -16.31
N LEU A 19 19.24 23.31 -15.43
CA LEU A 19 19.16 23.47 -13.97
C LEU A 19 19.57 24.87 -13.52
N PHE A 20 20.60 25.44 -14.15
CA PHE A 20 21.02 26.83 -13.87
C PHE A 20 20.22 27.88 -14.66
N GLY A 21 19.42 27.44 -15.64
CA GLY A 21 18.56 28.31 -16.45
C GLY A 21 17.30 28.81 -15.75
N ASP A 22 16.84 28.12 -14.70
CA ASP A 22 15.64 28.54 -13.94
C ASP A 22 16.02 29.26 -12.63
N TRP A 23 16.66 30.40 -12.77
CA TRP A 23 17.08 31.25 -11.65
C TRP A 23 15.92 31.67 -10.72
N ARG A 24 14.69 31.69 -11.24
CA ARG A 24 13.48 31.99 -10.44
C ARG A 24 13.22 30.89 -9.41
N ARG A 25 13.35 29.61 -9.81
CA ARG A 25 13.21 28.48 -8.88
C ARG A 25 14.31 28.47 -7.83
N LEU A 26 15.55 28.71 -8.23
CA LEU A 26 16.67 28.84 -7.30
C LEU A 26 16.45 29.98 -6.29
N LEU A 27 15.96 31.13 -6.73
CA LEU A 27 15.65 32.25 -5.84
C LEU A 27 14.47 31.93 -4.90
N ILE A 28 13.41 31.30 -5.38
CA ILE A 28 12.27 30.89 -4.57
C ILE A 28 12.71 29.86 -3.52
N SER A 29 13.50 28.87 -3.90
CA SER A 29 14.07 27.86 -3.01
C SER A 29 14.96 28.50 -1.95
N PHE A 30 15.82 29.43 -2.33
CA PHE A 30 16.70 30.15 -1.43
C PHE A 30 15.90 31.07 -0.46
N ALA A 31 14.91 31.80 -0.96
CA ALA A 31 14.03 32.65 -0.14
C ALA A 31 13.23 31.83 0.88
N TRP A 32 12.72 30.67 0.45
CA TRP A 32 12.04 29.74 1.34
C TRP A 32 12.97 29.19 2.42
N PHE A 33 14.19 28.87 2.05
CA PHE A 33 15.21 28.40 2.97
C PHE A 33 15.57 29.46 4.02
N CYS A 34 15.71 30.71 3.61
CA CYS A 34 15.92 31.85 4.50
C CYS A 34 14.72 32.04 5.45
N ALA A 35 13.49 31.96 4.93
CA ALA A 35 12.27 32.07 5.73
C ALA A 35 12.15 30.95 6.79
N ALA A 36 12.39 29.71 6.39
CA ALA A 36 12.38 28.56 7.30
C ALA A 36 13.47 28.62 8.38
N SER A 37 14.68 29.02 8.01
CA SER A 37 15.78 29.24 8.95
C SER A 37 15.49 30.38 9.94
N SER A 38 14.88 31.46 9.45
CA SER A 38 14.46 32.62 10.30
C SER A 38 13.37 32.21 11.29
N ALA A 39 12.35 31.48 10.83
CA ALA A 39 11.28 30.97 11.68
C ALA A 39 11.81 30.01 12.75
N SER A 40 12.67 29.07 12.36
CA SER A 40 13.29 28.09 13.28
C SER A 40 14.17 28.77 14.31
N LEU A 41 14.95 29.78 13.92
CA LEU A 41 15.78 30.57 14.83
C LEU A 41 14.93 31.42 15.78
N SER A 42 13.86 32.04 15.29
CA SER A 42 12.94 32.85 16.11
C SER A 42 12.22 31.99 17.15
N ILE A 43 11.73 30.80 16.77
CA ILE A 43 11.10 29.84 17.68
C ILE A 43 12.11 29.37 18.75
N ALA A 44 13.34 29.11 18.35
CA ALA A 44 14.39 28.63 19.24
C ALA A 44 14.82 29.71 20.23
N ILE A 45 14.96 30.97 19.80
CA ILE A 45 15.26 32.10 20.66
C ILE A 45 14.08 32.37 21.63
N SER A 46 12.83 32.28 21.15
CA SER A 46 11.65 32.46 22.00
C SER A 46 11.51 31.37 23.06
N ALA A 47 11.89 30.13 22.73
CA ALA A 47 11.86 29.00 23.68
C ALA A 47 12.93 29.07 24.78
N THR A 48 14.04 29.79 24.53
CA THR A 48 15.15 29.95 25.50
C THR A 48 15.04 31.20 26.39
N ARG A 49 14.15 32.14 26.05
CA ARG A 49 14.00 33.41 26.81
C ARG A 49 12.56 33.59 27.31
N ALA A 50 12.35 33.30 28.57
CA ALA A 50 11.05 33.54 29.23
C ALA A 50 10.74 35.08 29.44
N GLN A 51 11.72 35.97 29.27
CA GLN A 51 11.57 37.41 29.39
C GLN A 51 12.63 38.15 28.53
N ALA A 52 12.29 38.49 27.28
CA ALA A 52 13.18 39.28 26.45
C ALA A 52 12.57 40.61 26.01
N PRO A 53 13.29 41.74 26.14
CA PRO A 53 12.88 42.99 25.50
C PRO A 53 12.98 42.89 23.98
N LEU A 54 12.21 43.74 23.28
CA LEU A 54 12.25 43.86 21.81
C LEU A 54 13.68 44.08 21.33
N LEU A 55 14.10 43.31 20.29
CA LEU A 55 15.42 43.38 19.70
C LEU A 55 15.71 44.81 19.19
N SER A 56 16.90 45.32 19.46
CA SER A 56 17.39 46.57 18.87
C SER A 56 17.60 46.42 17.36
N GLY A 57 17.60 47.53 16.63
CA GLY A 57 17.79 47.50 15.17
C GLY A 57 19.08 46.82 14.71
N GLU A 58 20.17 46.99 15.47
CA GLU A 58 21.43 46.29 15.23
C GLU A 58 21.33 44.76 15.45
N GLN A 59 20.65 44.30 16.48
CA GLN A 59 20.42 42.91 16.77
C GLN A 59 19.54 42.23 15.69
N LEU A 60 18.61 42.96 15.09
CA LEU A 60 17.80 42.50 13.97
C LEU A 60 18.66 42.27 12.71
N ILE A 61 19.60 43.20 12.41
CA ILE A 61 20.52 43.08 11.28
C ILE A 61 21.47 41.89 11.49
N LEU A 62 22.04 41.74 12.67
CA LEU A 62 22.92 40.65 13.03
C LEU A 62 22.20 39.27 12.98
N THR A 63 20.96 39.23 13.43
CA THR A 63 20.12 38.06 13.33
C THR A 63 19.86 37.68 11.87
N ALA A 64 19.53 38.68 11.02
CA ALA A 64 19.31 38.48 9.59
C ALA A 64 20.59 37.97 8.88
N LEU A 65 21.76 38.51 9.20
CA LEU A 65 23.04 38.09 8.64
C LEU A 65 23.40 36.66 9.11
N SER A 66 23.13 36.32 10.36
CA SER A 66 23.34 34.95 10.89
C SER A 66 22.44 33.95 10.20
N VAL A 67 21.17 34.27 9.98
CA VAL A 67 20.21 33.45 9.21
C VAL A 67 20.66 33.27 7.78
N LEU A 68 21.13 34.34 7.13
CA LEU A 68 21.67 34.30 5.78
C LEU A 68 22.90 33.40 5.69
N GLY A 69 23.82 33.52 6.64
CA GLY A 69 25.00 32.65 6.74
C GLY A 69 24.65 31.16 6.94
N LEU A 70 23.70 30.88 7.83
CA LEU A 70 23.17 29.53 8.04
C LEU A 70 22.48 28.98 6.79
N ALA A 71 21.69 29.80 6.11
CA ALA A 71 21.02 29.45 4.88
C ALA A 71 22.03 29.13 3.77
N CYS A 72 23.05 29.98 3.59
CA CYS A 72 24.11 29.75 2.61
C CYS A 72 24.91 28.49 2.92
N ALA A 73 25.30 28.26 4.18
CA ALA A 73 26.07 27.09 4.58
C ALA A 73 25.29 25.79 4.34
N ASN A 74 24.02 25.74 4.74
CA ASN A 74 23.16 24.56 4.52
C ASN A 74 22.80 24.35 3.06
N PHE A 75 22.59 25.42 2.27
CA PHE A 75 22.34 25.36 0.84
C PHE A 75 23.57 24.82 0.08
N ALA A 76 24.79 25.22 0.49
CA ALA A 76 26.03 24.79 -0.13
C ALA A 76 26.44 23.37 0.32
N LEU A 77 26.01 22.89 1.47
CA LEU A 77 26.40 21.62 2.05
C LEU A 77 26.01 20.43 1.14
N THR A 78 24.79 20.41 0.62
CA THR A 78 24.30 19.34 -0.24
C THR A 78 25.05 19.25 -1.57
N PRO A 79 25.21 20.32 -2.36
CA PRO A 79 26.04 20.32 -3.55
C PRO A 79 27.49 19.97 -3.29
N ALA A 80 28.07 20.47 -2.18
CA ALA A 80 29.47 20.17 -1.81
C ALA A 80 29.67 18.67 -1.51
N LEU A 81 28.76 18.05 -0.78
CA LEU A 81 28.81 16.61 -0.50
C LEU A 81 28.63 15.77 -1.76
N ILE A 82 27.77 16.20 -2.70
CA ILE A 82 27.63 15.57 -4.01
C ILE A 82 28.92 15.68 -4.80
N TRP A 83 29.53 16.86 -4.83
CA TRP A 83 30.77 17.13 -5.53
C TRP A 83 31.94 16.31 -4.97
N LEU A 84 32.03 16.19 -3.64
CA LEU A 84 33.05 15.40 -2.94
C LEU A 84 32.83 13.88 -3.05
N ARG A 85 31.76 13.42 -3.72
CA ARG A 85 31.38 11.99 -3.79
C ARG A 85 31.38 11.31 -2.41
N ALA A 86 31.14 12.07 -1.35
CA ALA A 86 31.05 11.53 -0.01
C ALA A 86 29.92 10.50 0.07
N PRO A 87 30.07 9.41 0.84
CA PRO A 87 28.97 8.48 1.10
C PRO A 87 27.89 9.20 1.89
N ILE A 88 26.98 9.83 1.18
CA ILE A 88 25.96 10.71 1.74
C ILE A 88 24.88 9.82 2.35
N ASN A 89 24.77 9.88 3.65
CA ASN A 89 23.82 9.17 4.49
C ASN A 89 22.98 10.20 5.24
N PRO A 90 21.67 10.01 5.43
CA PRO A 90 20.84 10.94 6.19
C PRO A 90 21.39 11.26 7.57
N PHE A 91 22.01 10.30 8.24
CA PHE A 91 22.62 10.52 9.55
C PHE A 91 23.92 11.34 9.48
N VAL A 92 24.73 11.12 8.44
CA VAL A 92 25.95 11.92 8.19
C VAL A 92 25.59 13.33 7.77
N THR A 93 24.63 13.48 6.85
CA THR A 93 24.17 14.82 6.41
C THR A 93 23.44 15.55 7.52
N SER A 94 22.59 14.88 8.30
CA SER A 94 21.94 15.48 9.46
C SER A 94 22.96 15.79 10.56
N GLY A 95 23.90 14.89 10.82
CA GLY A 95 24.99 15.12 11.78
C GLY A 95 25.88 16.28 11.36
N LEU A 96 26.27 16.37 10.08
CA LEU A 96 27.05 17.49 9.55
C LEU A 96 26.25 18.79 9.56
N ALA A 97 24.96 18.75 9.24
CA ALA A 97 24.06 19.91 9.35
C ALA A 97 23.92 20.37 10.81
N VAL A 98 23.76 19.44 11.76
CA VAL A 98 23.74 19.76 13.21
C VAL A 98 25.08 20.36 13.65
N LEU A 99 26.20 19.76 13.25
CA LEU A 99 27.54 20.26 13.61
C LEU A 99 27.85 21.61 12.96
N SER A 100 27.49 21.80 11.69
CA SER A 100 27.69 23.10 11.01
C SER A 100 26.82 24.19 11.63
N ASN A 101 25.56 23.87 11.93
CA ASN A 101 24.65 24.79 12.59
C ASN A 101 25.09 25.08 14.04
N ALA A 102 25.57 24.08 14.79
CA ALA A 102 26.12 24.27 16.13
C ALA A 102 27.38 25.14 16.12
N GLY A 103 28.29 24.87 15.18
CA GLY A 103 29.50 25.67 15.02
C GLY A 103 29.22 27.14 14.69
N LEU A 104 28.27 27.35 13.74
CA LEU A 104 27.89 28.72 13.36
C LEU A 104 27.14 29.44 14.48
N LEU A 105 26.27 28.75 15.23
CA LEU A 105 25.60 29.29 16.41
C LEU A 105 26.58 29.67 17.52
N LEU A 106 27.59 28.85 17.78
CA LEU A 106 28.64 29.17 18.76
C LEU A 106 29.41 30.42 18.33
N VAL A 107 29.80 30.51 17.05
CA VAL A 107 30.45 31.72 16.51
C VAL A 107 29.52 32.93 16.62
N CYS A 108 28.26 32.78 16.31
CA CYS A 108 27.28 33.90 16.40
C CYS A 108 27.04 34.31 17.86
N THR A 109 26.93 33.38 18.80
CA THR A 109 26.67 33.70 20.21
C THR A 109 27.90 34.33 20.90
N ASP A 110 29.09 33.82 20.65
CA ASP A 110 30.31 34.31 21.27
C ASP A 110 30.80 35.64 20.66
N VAL A 111 30.70 35.80 19.33
CA VAL A 111 31.22 36.95 18.61
C VAL A 111 30.24 38.14 18.53
N TRP A 112 28.91 37.85 18.48
CA TRP A 112 27.93 38.85 18.09
C TRP A 112 26.92 39.22 19.18
N PHE A 113 26.71 38.36 20.16
CA PHE A 113 25.70 38.60 21.18
C PHE A 113 26.27 38.83 22.60
N ASP A 114 27.57 38.63 22.79
CA ASP A 114 28.21 38.67 24.12
C ASP A 114 27.32 38.07 25.23
N ALA A 115 26.54 37.09 24.85
CA ALA A 115 25.53 36.47 25.68
C ALA A 115 26.12 35.19 26.28
N ARG A 116 26.77 35.33 27.42
CA ARG A 116 27.03 34.18 28.30
C ARG A 116 25.69 33.58 28.69
N LEU A 117 25.38 32.43 28.15
CA LEU A 117 24.23 31.59 28.56
C LEU A 117 24.62 30.90 29.87
N ASP A 118 24.69 31.69 30.94
CA ASP A 118 24.99 31.19 32.28
C ASP A 118 23.80 30.36 32.78
N GLY A 119 24.03 29.08 32.97
CA GLY A 119 23.18 28.24 33.81
C GLY A 119 22.44 27.06 33.22
N ALA A 120 22.52 26.74 31.92
CA ALA A 120 21.89 25.54 31.39
C ALA A 120 22.90 24.59 30.73
N PRO A 121 22.91 23.28 31.06
CA PRO A 121 23.76 22.33 30.40
C PRO A 121 23.26 22.11 28.93
N HIS A 122 24.09 22.46 27.95
CA HIS A 122 23.95 22.17 26.52
C HIS A 122 22.88 22.94 25.69
N PRO A 123 22.55 24.23 25.91
CA PRO A 123 21.63 24.98 25.05
C PRO A 123 22.02 25.03 23.56
N PRO A 124 23.32 25.12 23.17
CA PRO A 124 23.72 25.21 21.77
C PRO A 124 23.37 23.94 20.96
N LEU A 125 23.42 22.77 21.57
CA LEU A 125 23.22 21.50 20.88
C LEU A 125 21.74 21.20 20.59
N THR A 126 20.88 21.52 21.55
CA THR A 126 19.41 21.37 21.36
C THR A 126 18.87 22.37 20.34
N LEU A 127 19.39 23.61 20.35
CA LEU A 127 19.06 24.65 19.40
C LEU A 127 19.55 24.29 17.98
N ALA A 128 20.81 23.81 17.87
CA ALA A 128 21.36 23.33 16.61
C ALA A 128 20.60 22.13 16.05
N ALA A 129 20.15 21.21 16.90
CA ALA A 129 19.32 20.07 16.49
C ALA A 129 17.95 20.53 16.00
N ALA A 130 17.30 21.47 16.66
CA ALA A 130 16.02 22.06 16.23
C ALA A 130 16.13 22.81 14.90
N LEU A 131 17.20 23.59 14.70
CA LEU A 131 17.52 24.26 13.44
C LEU A 131 17.81 23.26 12.31
N ALA A 132 18.61 22.24 12.58
CA ALA A 132 18.89 21.21 11.60
C ALA A 132 17.64 20.44 11.21
N PHE A 133 16.76 20.15 12.16
CA PHE A 133 15.46 19.52 11.89
C PHE A 133 14.55 20.43 11.08
N GLY A 134 14.40 21.72 11.43
CA GLY A 134 13.64 22.69 10.67
C GLY A 134 14.16 22.88 9.25
N ASN A 135 15.48 22.93 9.07
CA ASN A 135 16.12 23.02 7.76
C ASN A 135 15.96 21.71 6.96
N ALA A 136 15.99 20.54 7.59
CA ALA A 136 15.72 19.27 6.92
C ALA A 136 14.27 19.19 6.43
N LEU A 137 13.31 19.68 7.22
CA LEU A 137 11.90 19.80 6.81
C LEU A 137 11.73 20.78 5.64
N ALA A 138 12.39 21.94 5.69
CA ALA A 138 12.32 22.94 4.62
C ALA A 138 12.94 22.42 3.31
N ASN A 139 14.10 21.79 3.38
CA ASN A 139 14.75 21.14 2.23
C ASN A 139 13.91 19.99 1.67
N GLY A 140 13.31 19.18 2.55
CA GLY A 140 12.38 18.15 2.15
C GLY A 140 11.15 18.71 1.46
N ALA A 141 10.59 19.82 1.94
CA ALA A 141 9.45 20.48 1.31
C ALA A 141 9.79 21.04 -0.08
N ILE A 142 11.00 21.58 -0.28
CA ILE A 142 11.50 22.02 -1.60
C ILE A 142 11.69 20.82 -2.52
N ALA A 143 12.26 19.71 -1.99
CA ALA A 143 12.48 18.49 -2.73
C ALA A 143 11.18 17.75 -3.11
N LEU A 144 10.04 18.09 -2.49
CA LEU A 144 8.74 17.49 -2.82
C LEU A 144 8.28 17.79 -4.24
N ASP A 145 8.66 18.93 -4.78
CA ASP A 145 8.24 19.39 -6.11
C ASP A 145 9.32 19.19 -7.19
N ASP A 146 10.49 18.66 -6.82
CA ASP A 146 11.61 18.44 -7.73
C ASP A 146 11.73 16.96 -8.14
N ASP A 147 10.86 16.55 -9.06
CA ASP A 147 10.90 15.23 -9.70
C ASP A 147 12.22 14.94 -10.42
N TYR A 148 12.90 15.99 -10.91
CA TYR A 148 14.15 15.85 -11.62
C TYR A 148 15.31 15.44 -10.71
N THR A 149 15.44 16.08 -9.56
CA THR A 149 16.47 15.73 -8.56
C THR A 149 16.25 14.33 -8.03
N PHE A 150 14.99 13.91 -7.79
CA PHE A 150 14.68 12.55 -7.40
C PHE A 150 15.18 11.52 -8.42
N LEU A 151 14.86 11.72 -9.69
CA LEU A 151 15.33 10.85 -10.77
C LEU A 151 16.85 10.82 -10.89
N GLN A 152 17.53 11.95 -10.77
CA GLN A 152 18.99 12.03 -10.83
C GLN A 152 19.65 11.23 -9.71
N PHE A 153 19.11 11.28 -8.49
CA PHE A 153 19.64 10.50 -7.36
C PHE A 153 19.34 9.02 -7.46
N VAL A 154 18.14 8.64 -7.92
CA VAL A 154 17.84 7.25 -8.25
C VAL A 154 18.83 6.72 -9.28
N LEU A 155 19.05 7.47 -10.37
CA LEU A 155 19.98 7.11 -11.43
C LEU A 155 21.45 7.09 -10.98
N ALA A 156 21.87 8.02 -10.13
CA ALA A 156 23.23 8.06 -9.60
C ALA A 156 23.52 6.87 -8.66
N SER A 157 22.53 6.46 -7.87
CA SER A 157 22.66 5.28 -7.00
C SER A 157 22.83 3.98 -7.79
N LEU A 158 22.39 3.96 -9.04
CA LEU A 158 22.38 2.80 -9.93
C LEU A 158 23.64 2.68 -10.79
N ARG A 159 24.25 3.79 -11.18
CA ARG A 159 25.52 3.81 -11.96
C ARG A 159 26.69 3.15 -11.22
N TYR A 160 26.54 2.90 -9.92
CA TYR A 160 27.58 2.27 -9.11
C TYR A 160 27.45 0.73 -9.05
N SER A 161 26.33 0.16 -9.48
CA SER A 161 26.03 -1.25 -9.26
C SER A 161 26.40 -2.18 -10.40
N GLU A 162 26.19 -1.83 -11.68
CA GLU A 162 26.48 -2.78 -12.76
C GLU A 162 26.73 -2.09 -14.11
N ARG A 163 27.77 -2.54 -14.84
CA ARG A 163 27.93 -2.27 -16.26
C ARG A 163 26.85 -3.06 -16.98
N SER A 164 25.85 -2.36 -17.45
CA SER A 164 24.70 -2.89 -18.14
C SER A 164 25.08 -3.75 -19.35
N ALA A 165 24.43 -4.87 -19.50
CA ALA A 165 24.42 -5.65 -20.73
C ALA A 165 24.00 -4.78 -21.92
N ALA A 166 24.47 -5.13 -23.15
CA ALA A 166 24.06 -4.44 -24.35
C ALA A 166 22.53 -4.37 -24.48
N PRO A 167 21.97 -3.27 -25.02
CA PRO A 167 20.52 -3.12 -25.15
C PRO A 167 19.95 -4.29 -25.94
N SER A 168 19.11 -5.07 -25.26
CA SER A 168 18.38 -6.18 -25.86
C SER A 168 17.16 -5.64 -26.62
N LYS A 169 16.82 -6.27 -27.75
CA LYS A 169 15.56 -6.00 -28.47
C LYS A 169 14.32 -6.52 -27.76
N SER A 170 14.47 -7.21 -26.63
CA SER A 170 13.36 -7.72 -25.83
C SER A 170 12.54 -6.58 -25.21
N ARG A 171 11.24 -6.81 -25.07
CA ARG A 171 10.30 -5.93 -24.35
C ARG A 171 10.01 -6.52 -22.99
N GLY A 172 9.79 -5.68 -22.00
CA GLY A 172 9.37 -6.08 -20.66
C GLY A 172 8.00 -5.52 -20.32
N LEU A 173 7.40 -6.06 -19.27
CA LEU A 173 6.13 -5.56 -18.69
C LEU A 173 6.37 -5.01 -17.29
N VAL A 174 5.84 -3.82 -17.04
CA VAL A 174 5.68 -3.28 -15.68
C VAL A 174 4.19 -3.24 -15.37
N ILE A 175 3.77 -4.00 -14.39
CA ILE A 175 2.39 -4.10 -13.95
C ILE A 175 2.29 -3.46 -12.56
N ILE A 176 1.49 -2.41 -12.46
CA ILE A 176 1.21 -1.70 -11.21
C ILE A 176 -0.22 -2.01 -10.81
N GLU A 177 -0.39 -2.65 -9.66
CA GLU A 177 -1.68 -2.90 -9.04
C GLU A 177 -1.98 -1.80 -8.02
N VAL A 178 -3.19 -1.26 -8.08
CA VAL A 178 -3.71 -0.34 -7.08
C VAL A 178 -4.82 -1.07 -6.32
N ASP A 179 -4.47 -1.53 -5.14
CA ASP A 179 -5.34 -2.32 -4.26
C ASP A 179 -6.66 -1.58 -3.97
N GLY A 180 -7.77 -2.25 -4.15
CA GLY A 180 -9.10 -1.80 -3.79
C GLY A 180 -9.69 -0.65 -4.63
N LEU A 181 -9.04 -0.24 -5.74
CA LEU A 181 -9.50 0.88 -6.55
C LEU A 181 -10.48 0.41 -7.63
N SER A 182 -11.76 0.80 -7.54
CA SER A 182 -12.74 0.46 -8.57
C SER A 182 -12.52 1.22 -9.88
N TYR A 183 -13.07 0.68 -10.97
CA TYR A 183 -13.12 1.35 -12.28
C TYR A 183 -13.76 2.74 -12.19
N SER A 184 -14.86 2.87 -11.47
CA SER A 184 -15.59 4.12 -11.30
C SER A 184 -14.78 5.14 -10.50
N HIS A 185 -14.16 4.71 -9.39
CA HIS A 185 -13.33 5.60 -8.56
C HIS A 185 -12.07 6.06 -9.30
N LEU A 186 -11.44 5.20 -10.13
CA LEU A 186 -10.36 5.62 -11.01
C LEU A 186 -10.81 6.73 -11.96
N ARG A 187 -11.96 6.56 -12.62
CA ARG A 187 -12.50 7.58 -13.52
C ARG A 187 -12.78 8.89 -12.82
N TRP A 188 -13.28 8.84 -11.60
CA TRP A 188 -13.47 10.05 -10.76
C TRP A 188 -12.14 10.69 -10.40
N ALA A 189 -11.16 9.92 -9.99
CA ALA A 189 -9.84 10.45 -9.68
C ALA A 189 -9.20 11.16 -10.88
N VAL A 190 -9.35 10.59 -12.08
CA VAL A 190 -8.90 11.22 -13.33
C VAL A 190 -9.67 12.50 -13.62
N ALA A 191 -11.01 12.47 -13.56
CA ALA A 191 -11.86 13.63 -13.84
C ALA A 191 -11.64 14.79 -12.86
N LEU A 192 -11.35 14.49 -11.60
CA LEU A 192 -11.05 15.47 -10.56
C LEU A 192 -9.57 15.94 -10.57
N GLY A 193 -8.75 15.46 -11.50
CA GLY A 193 -7.36 15.87 -11.66
C GLY A 193 -6.39 15.31 -10.58
N PHE A 194 -6.76 14.22 -9.90
CA PHE A 194 -5.84 13.52 -9.00
C PHE A 194 -4.82 12.67 -9.74
N MET A 195 -5.12 12.23 -10.98
CA MET A 195 -4.28 11.35 -11.78
C MET A 195 -4.00 11.92 -13.19
N PRO A 196 -3.28 13.04 -13.32
CA PRO A 196 -2.99 13.67 -14.61
C PRO A 196 -2.13 12.81 -15.54
N THR A 197 -1.22 11.97 -15.03
CA THR A 197 -0.43 11.05 -15.85
C THR A 197 -1.30 9.96 -16.47
N VAL A 198 -2.26 9.41 -15.70
CA VAL A 198 -3.24 8.45 -16.23
C VAL A 198 -4.16 9.11 -17.26
N ALA A 199 -4.58 10.37 -17.04
CA ALA A 199 -5.35 11.14 -18.02
C ALA A 199 -4.57 11.31 -19.34
N GLU A 200 -3.29 11.61 -19.28
CA GLU A 200 -2.40 11.70 -20.45
C GLU A 200 -2.29 10.34 -21.16
N LEU A 201 -2.06 9.25 -20.44
CA LEU A 201 -2.01 7.89 -21.00
C LEU A 201 -3.31 7.53 -21.73
N LEU A 202 -4.46 7.80 -21.13
CA LEU A 202 -5.77 7.55 -21.74
C LEU A 202 -5.99 8.35 -23.03
N SER A 203 -5.52 9.58 -23.08
CA SER A 203 -5.65 10.44 -24.27
C SER A 203 -4.71 10.02 -25.40
N THR A 204 -3.52 9.49 -25.10
CA THR A 204 -2.44 9.29 -26.08
C THR A 204 -2.24 7.84 -26.49
N SER A 205 -2.06 6.93 -25.53
CA SER A 205 -1.46 5.61 -25.81
C SER A 205 -2.17 4.41 -25.18
N HIS A 206 -3.01 4.61 -24.17
CA HIS A 206 -3.62 3.54 -23.41
C HIS A 206 -5.14 3.51 -23.56
N THR A 207 -5.71 2.37 -23.25
CA THR A 207 -7.17 2.11 -23.16
C THR A 207 -7.47 1.58 -21.77
N LEU A 208 -8.61 1.97 -21.22
CA LEU A 208 -9.12 1.49 -19.95
C LEU A 208 -10.25 0.48 -20.21
N ALA A 209 -10.09 -0.72 -19.71
CA ALA A 209 -11.15 -1.74 -19.71
C ALA A 209 -11.60 -2.06 -18.30
N ARG A 210 -12.86 -2.41 -18.16
CA ARG A 210 -13.47 -2.91 -16.94
C ARG A 210 -13.38 -4.42 -16.92
N TYR A 211 -13.18 -5.01 -15.75
CA TYR A 211 -13.37 -6.44 -15.54
C TYR A 211 -14.01 -6.69 -14.17
N ASP A 212 -14.66 -7.83 -14.02
CA ASP A 212 -15.18 -8.29 -12.73
C ASP A 212 -14.13 -9.13 -12.03
N SER A 213 -13.78 -8.82 -10.78
CA SER A 213 -12.75 -9.55 -10.04
C SER A 213 -13.15 -10.97 -9.64
N GLY A 214 -14.46 -11.24 -9.63
CA GLY A 214 -15.04 -12.48 -9.12
C GLY A 214 -15.28 -12.44 -7.61
N LEU A 215 -15.63 -13.58 -7.05
CA LEU A 215 -15.81 -13.79 -5.60
C LEU A 215 -14.83 -14.83 -5.06
N PRO A 216 -14.32 -14.61 -3.81
CA PRO A 216 -14.51 -13.40 -3.02
C PRO A 216 -13.74 -12.23 -3.64
N SER A 217 -14.27 -11.00 -3.53
CA SER A 217 -13.59 -9.78 -3.97
C SER A 217 -12.53 -9.37 -2.95
N GLN A 218 -11.47 -10.17 -2.85
CA GLN A 218 -10.40 -10.07 -1.85
C GLN A 218 -9.03 -10.18 -2.53
N THR A 219 -8.05 -9.41 -2.05
CA THR A 219 -6.69 -9.35 -2.59
C THR A 219 -6.05 -10.73 -2.77
N SER A 220 -6.16 -11.62 -1.77
CA SER A 220 -5.54 -12.95 -1.85
C SER A 220 -6.12 -13.82 -2.96
N ALA A 221 -7.45 -13.84 -3.12
CA ALA A 221 -8.13 -14.58 -4.16
C ALA A 221 -7.88 -13.98 -5.54
N ALA A 222 -7.88 -12.64 -5.63
CA ALA A 222 -7.59 -11.92 -6.86
C ALA A 222 -6.14 -12.11 -7.30
N GLN A 223 -5.15 -11.97 -6.40
CA GLN A 223 -3.74 -12.19 -6.73
C GLN A 223 -3.48 -13.66 -7.12
N ALA A 224 -4.07 -14.65 -6.43
CA ALA A 224 -3.95 -16.04 -6.86
C ALA A 224 -4.53 -16.23 -8.27
N GLY A 225 -5.70 -15.65 -8.54
CA GLY A 225 -6.32 -15.65 -9.87
C GLY A 225 -5.45 -14.99 -10.92
N LEU A 226 -4.89 -13.80 -10.65
CA LEU A 226 -4.03 -13.04 -11.56
C LEU A 226 -2.68 -13.71 -11.81
N PHE A 227 -2.09 -14.32 -10.78
CA PHE A 227 -0.73 -14.88 -10.87
C PHE A 227 -0.71 -16.31 -11.40
N TYR A 228 -1.68 -17.15 -10.99
CA TYR A 228 -1.68 -18.57 -11.30
C TYR A 228 -2.84 -19.01 -12.22
N GLY A 229 -3.80 -18.11 -12.49
CA GLY A 229 -5.00 -18.44 -13.25
C GLY A 229 -6.02 -19.28 -12.47
N VAL A 230 -5.79 -19.49 -11.18
CA VAL A 230 -6.65 -20.23 -10.26
C VAL A 230 -6.63 -19.61 -8.88
N ASN A 231 -7.75 -19.69 -8.16
CA ASN A 231 -7.88 -19.20 -6.77
C ASN A 231 -8.65 -20.20 -5.89
N HIS A 232 -8.58 -21.49 -6.23
CA HIS A 232 -9.29 -22.54 -5.51
C HIS A 232 -8.92 -22.52 -4.01
N ASP A 233 -9.93 -22.80 -3.19
CA ASP A 233 -9.81 -22.89 -1.73
C ASP A 233 -9.30 -21.61 -1.03
N ILE A 234 -9.63 -20.43 -1.60
CA ILE A 234 -9.48 -19.13 -0.95
C ILE A 234 -10.88 -18.50 -0.83
N PRO A 235 -11.67 -18.86 0.20
CA PRO A 235 -13.07 -18.44 0.28
C PRO A 235 -13.25 -17.01 0.78
N ALA A 236 -12.25 -16.43 1.45
CA ALA A 236 -12.26 -15.09 2.00
C ALA A 236 -10.83 -14.60 2.29
N PHE A 237 -10.68 -13.40 2.87
CA PHE A 237 -9.40 -12.93 3.38
C PHE A 237 -8.97 -13.71 4.64
N ARG A 238 -9.95 -14.14 5.44
CA ARG A 238 -9.74 -15.02 6.58
C ARG A 238 -10.86 -16.07 6.66
N TRP A 239 -10.46 -17.30 7.00
CA TRP A 239 -11.39 -18.42 7.10
C TRP A 239 -10.91 -19.47 8.08
N TYR A 240 -11.81 -20.38 8.47
CA TYR A 240 -11.47 -21.53 9.30
C TYR A 240 -11.21 -22.75 8.42
N ASP A 241 -9.98 -23.27 8.51
CA ASP A 241 -9.59 -24.52 7.88
C ASP A 241 -10.00 -25.68 8.82
N ARG A 242 -11.16 -26.32 8.51
CA ARG A 242 -11.70 -27.42 9.32
C ARG A 242 -10.75 -28.59 9.42
N ARG A 243 -10.12 -28.97 8.32
CA ARG A 243 -9.22 -30.12 8.25
C ARG A 243 -8.05 -29.99 9.22
N HIS A 244 -7.49 -28.79 9.32
CA HIS A 244 -6.36 -28.51 10.22
C HIS A 244 -6.78 -27.82 11.51
N ARG A 245 -8.08 -27.57 11.69
CA ARG A 245 -8.68 -26.90 12.88
C ARG A 245 -7.95 -25.61 13.25
N ARG A 246 -7.69 -24.77 12.28
CA ARG A 246 -6.97 -23.51 12.45
C ARG A 246 -7.57 -22.39 11.64
N MET A 247 -7.37 -21.18 12.15
CA MET A 247 -7.66 -19.98 11.39
C MET A 247 -6.59 -19.74 10.34
N VAL A 248 -7.01 -19.40 9.14
CA VAL A 248 -6.14 -18.94 8.06
C VAL A 248 -6.42 -17.46 7.81
N VAL A 249 -5.35 -16.66 7.75
CA VAL A 249 -5.42 -15.23 7.48
C VAL A 249 -4.43 -14.91 6.36
N SER A 250 -4.91 -14.50 5.21
CA SER A 250 -4.12 -14.40 3.97
C SER A 250 -2.88 -13.51 4.09
N ASN A 251 -2.93 -12.48 4.94
CA ASN A 251 -1.81 -11.57 5.15
C ASN A 251 -0.83 -12.01 6.26
N HIS A 252 -0.96 -13.23 6.77
CA HIS A 252 0.05 -13.81 7.65
C HIS A 252 1.11 -14.52 6.80
N PRO A 253 2.42 -14.29 6.98
CA PRO A 253 3.46 -14.83 6.10
C PRO A 253 3.37 -16.35 5.90
N GLU A 254 3.17 -17.12 6.98
CA GLU A 254 3.06 -18.60 6.90
C GLU A 254 1.82 -19.05 6.11
N HIS A 255 0.70 -18.33 6.26
CA HIS A 255 -0.53 -18.62 5.52
C HIS A 255 -0.40 -18.19 4.05
N ALA A 256 0.20 -17.03 3.78
CA ALA A 256 0.51 -16.60 2.42
C ALA A 256 1.42 -17.61 1.71
N ALA A 257 2.47 -18.12 2.40
CA ALA A 257 3.35 -19.16 1.85
C ALA A 257 2.60 -20.46 1.59
N MET A 258 1.66 -20.85 2.46
CA MET A 258 0.82 -22.03 2.26
C MET A 258 -0.10 -21.86 1.03
N ILE A 259 -0.73 -20.71 0.89
CA ILE A 259 -1.58 -20.37 -0.27
C ILE A 259 -0.73 -20.42 -1.54
N ASP A 260 0.41 -19.78 -1.54
CA ASP A 260 1.34 -19.71 -2.66
C ASP A 260 1.79 -21.11 -3.10
N ALA A 261 2.21 -21.94 -2.15
CA ALA A 261 2.64 -23.32 -2.40
C ALA A 261 1.53 -24.20 -2.99
N ARG A 262 0.25 -23.97 -2.64
CA ARG A 262 -0.89 -24.71 -3.20
C ARG A 262 -1.19 -24.35 -4.66
N HIS A 263 -0.92 -23.11 -5.07
CA HIS A 263 -1.27 -22.58 -6.38
C HIS A 263 -0.09 -22.58 -7.35
N SER A 264 1.14 -22.51 -6.83
CA SER A 264 2.36 -22.48 -7.63
C SER A 264 2.56 -23.77 -8.41
N THR A 265 2.70 -23.63 -9.73
CA THR A 265 3.07 -24.73 -10.65
C THR A 265 4.45 -24.51 -11.28
N GLY A 266 5.14 -23.43 -10.95
CA GLY A 266 6.36 -22.98 -11.61
C GLY A 266 6.11 -22.28 -12.94
N GLN A 267 4.85 -22.01 -13.30
CA GLN A 267 4.44 -21.35 -14.54
C GLN A 267 3.65 -20.07 -14.29
N GLY A 268 3.69 -19.53 -13.07
CA GLY A 268 3.00 -18.31 -12.70
C GLY A 268 3.36 -17.12 -13.59
N LEU A 269 2.50 -16.10 -13.56
CA LEU A 269 2.64 -14.90 -14.37
C LEU A 269 4.00 -14.22 -14.21
N LEU A 270 4.57 -14.25 -13.00
CA LEU A 270 5.82 -13.55 -12.67
C LEU A 270 7.08 -14.42 -12.84
N ARG A 271 6.96 -15.62 -13.37
CA ARG A 271 8.10 -16.52 -13.59
C ARG A 271 9.28 -15.81 -14.27
N GLY A 272 10.45 -15.86 -13.63
CA GLY A 272 11.65 -15.20 -14.13
C GLY A 272 11.67 -13.68 -13.99
N GLY A 273 10.67 -13.10 -13.33
CA GLY A 273 10.54 -11.68 -13.07
C GLY A 273 10.59 -11.34 -11.58
N VAL A 274 9.90 -10.27 -11.19
CA VAL A 274 9.98 -9.68 -9.86
C VAL A 274 8.60 -9.44 -9.27
N SER A 275 8.42 -9.83 -8.00
CA SER A 275 7.25 -9.58 -7.16
C SER A 275 7.61 -8.52 -6.10
N ILE A 276 6.86 -7.43 -6.04
CA ILE A 276 7.11 -6.32 -5.11
C ILE A 276 5.83 -5.99 -4.34
N ASN A 277 5.91 -6.08 -3.01
CA ASN A 277 4.82 -5.69 -2.10
C ASN A 277 3.51 -6.45 -2.36
N ASN A 278 3.59 -7.76 -2.63
CA ASN A 278 2.47 -8.65 -2.90
C ASN A 278 2.19 -9.59 -1.72
N LEU A 279 1.02 -10.21 -1.69
CA LEU A 279 0.76 -11.32 -0.79
C LEU A 279 1.46 -12.60 -1.28
N LEU A 280 1.40 -12.87 -2.58
CA LEU A 280 1.92 -14.07 -3.25
C LEU A 280 3.08 -13.72 -4.18
N ASP A 281 3.94 -14.69 -4.49
CA ASP A 281 5.14 -14.44 -5.30
C ASP A 281 4.92 -14.59 -6.81
N GLY A 282 3.88 -15.31 -7.25
CA GLY A 282 3.56 -15.49 -8.66
C GLY A 282 4.63 -16.25 -9.44
N ASP A 283 5.41 -17.09 -8.79
CA ASP A 283 6.59 -17.80 -9.32
C ASP A 283 7.75 -16.86 -9.71
N ALA A 284 7.84 -15.67 -9.10
CA ALA A 284 8.90 -14.72 -9.35
C ALA A 284 10.29 -15.25 -9.00
N ALA A 285 11.31 -14.84 -9.77
CA ALA A 285 12.70 -15.16 -9.45
C ALA A 285 13.23 -14.29 -8.29
N ARG A 286 12.71 -13.07 -8.17
CA ARG A 286 13.10 -12.09 -7.14
C ARG A 286 11.87 -11.55 -6.43
N ALA A 287 12.00 -11.28 -5.13
CA ALA A 287 10.92 -10.72 -4.32
C ALA A 287 11.43 -9.60 -3.40
N LEU A 288 10.57 -8.61 -3.14
CA LEU A 288 10.76 -7.59 -2.12
C LEU A 288 9.41 -7.33 -1.43
N LEU A 289 9.37 -7.39 -0.10
CA LEU A 289 8.14 -7.17 0.68
C LEU A 289 6.98 -8.11 0.28
N THR A 290 7.29 -9.27 -0.29
CA THR A 290 6.29 -10.26 -0.70
C THR A 290 6.07 -11.25 0.44
N LEU A 291 4.85 -11.28 0.99
CA LEU A 291 4.55 -11.96 2.25
C LEU A 291 4.83 -13.46 2.21
N SER A 292 4.47 -14.14 1.11
CA SER A 292 4.69 -15.59 0.97
C SER A 292 6.16 -16.00 1.05
N THR A 293 7.09 -15.10 0.69
CA THR A 293 8.53 -15.39 0.70
C THR A 293 9.20 -15.12 2.05
N LEU A 294 8.49 -14.49 3.00
CA LEU A 294 9.03 -14.12 4.31
C LEU A 294 8.83 -15.19 5.38
N ALA A 295 8.05 -16.21 5.10
CA ALA A 295 7.82 -17.30 6.04
C ALA A 295 9.09 -18.16 6.20
N PRO A 296 9.43 -18.60 7.42
CA PRO A 296 10.59 -19.44 7.67
C PRO A 296 10.55 -20.79 6.92
N ASN A 297 9.33 -21.23 6.59
CA ASN A 297 9.03 -22.46 5.87
C ASN A 297 8.66 -22.24 4.41
N ALA A 298 8.96 -21.07 3.84
CA ALA A 298 8.70 -20.80 2.43
C ALA A 298 9.41 -21.87 1.57
N GLN A 299 8.64 -22.59 0.76
CA GLN A 299 9.16 -23.70 -0.07
C GLN A 299 10.03 -23.21 -1.22
N ARG A 300 9.93 -21.93 -1.57
CA ARG A 300 10.73 -21.27 -2.60
C ARG A 300 11.60 -20.20 -1.99
N ALA A 301 12.86 -20.24 -2.30
CA ALA A 301 13.79 -19.18 -2.03
C ALA A 301 13.83 -18.24 -3.26
N ALA A 302 12.86 -17.33 -3.39
CA ALA A 302 13.05 -16.20 -4.28
C ALA A 302 14.27 -15.38 -3.78
N GLU A 303 15.09 -14.90 -4.72
CA GLU A 303 16.19 -14.03 -4.35
C GLU A 303 15.63 -12.73 -3.79
N HIS A 304 15.87 -12.47 -2.51
CA HIS A 304 15.39 -11.24 -1.88
C HIS A 304 16.17 -10.03 -2.37
N ALA A 305 15.46 -8.98 -2.78
CA ALA A 305 16.04 -7.74 -3.26
C ALA A 305 16.51 -6.82 -2.12
N TYR A 306 17.22 -7.37 -1.12
CA TYR A 306 17.73 -6.61 0.03
C TYR A 306 18.65 -5.44 -0.36
N ASP A 307 19.35 -5.56 -1.51
CA ASP A 307 20.16 -4.46 -2.04
C ASP A 307 19.34 -3.22 -2.36
N ASP A 308 18.08 -3.38 -2.74
CA ASP A 308 17.17 -2.28 -3.03
C ASP A 308 16.70 -1.61 -1.74
N LEU A 309 16.36 -2.41 -0.74
CA LEU A 309 16.02 -1.91 0.60
C LEU A 309 17.21 -1.16 1.23
N ILE A 310 18.40 -1.73 1.17
CA ILE A 310 19.62 -1.09 1.68
C ILE A 310 19.93 0.21 0.92
N ALA A 311 19.80 0.19 -0.42
CA ALA A 311 20.03 1.36 -1.24
C ALA A 311 19.02 2.48 -0.94
N PHE A 312 17.74 2.16 -0.79
CA PHE A 312 16.70 3.11 -0.41
C PHE A 312 16.96 3.72 0.97
N TRP A 313 17.20 2.86 1.97
CA TRP A 313 17.38 3.28 3.36
C TRP A 313 18.57 4.19 3.57
N PHE A 314 19.67 3.90 2.87
CA PHE A 314 20.91 4.68 3.00
C PHE A 314 21.11 5.75 1.91
N ASN A 315 20.14 5.94 1.05
CA ASN A 315 20.10 7.09 0.16
C ASN A 315 19.46 8.27 0.90
N PRO A 316 20.22 9.33 1.21
CA PRO A 316 19.73 10.43 2.03
C PRO A 316 18.60 11.20 1.38
N TYR A 317 18.58 11.26 0.05
CA TYR A 317 17.58 11.98 -0.69
C TYR A 317 16.23 11.22 -0.70
N THR A 318 16.23 9.95 -1.09
CA THR A 318 15.01 9.14 -1.14
C THR A 318 14.42 8.98 0.26
N PHE A 319 15.23 8.61 1.25
CA PHE A 319 14.81 8.45 2.61
C PHE A 319 14.37 9.78 3.25
N GLY A 320 15.14 10.86 3.08
CA GLY A 320 14.81 12.17 3.62
C GLY A 320 13.50 12.73 3.07
N ARG A 321 13.30 12.62 1.74
CA ARG A 321 12.04 13.00 1.08
C ARG A 321 10.86 12.17 1.63
N THR A 322 11.01 10.86 1.69
CA THR A 322 9.97 9.96 2.21
C THR A 322 9.67 10.25 3.68
N ALA A 323 10.66 10.54 4.50
CA ALA A 323 10.46 10.92 5.90
C ALA A 323 9.65 12.22 6.04
N VAL A 324 9.95 13.24 5.22
CA VAL A 324 9.18 14.50 5.21
C VAL A 324 7.74 14.28 4.73
N LEU A 325 7.55 13.53 3.66
CA LEU A 325 6.22 13.17 3.17
C LEU A 325 5.42 12.41 4.23
N SER A 326 6.07 11.53 4.98
CA SER A 326 5.46 10.76 6.07
C SER A 326 4.97 11.68 7.19
N VAL A 327 5.78 12.67 7.59
CA VAL A 327 5.36 13.66 8.59
C VAL A 327 4.21 14.53 8.07
N LEU A 328 4.24 14.93 6.81
CA LEU A 328 3.13 15.70 6.20
C LEU A 328 1.84 14.89 6.11
N ASP A 329 1.91 13.60 5.78
CA ASP A 329 0.74 12.73 5.74
C ASP A 329 0.16 12.52 7.14
N LEU A 330 1.03 12.38 8.17
CA LEU A 330 0.63 12.34 9.58
C LEU A 330 -0.14 13.62 9.98
N VAL A 331 0.38 14.79 9.63
CA VAL A 331 -0.27 16.08 9.92
C VAL A 331 -1.61 16.19 9.19
N ARG A 332 -1.68 15.72 7.94
CA ARG A 332 -2.93 15.68 7.17
C ARG A 332 -3.96 14.78 7.85
N GLU A 333 -3.58 13.59 8.27
CA GLU A 333 -4.49 12.67 8.95
C GLU A 333 -5.07 13.28 10.24
N ILE A 334 -4.21 13.91 11.05
CA ILE A 334 -4.66 14.62 12.26
C ILE A 334 -5.67 15.72 11.92
N ALA A 335 -5.36 16.54 10.90
CA ALA A 335 -6.23 17.61 10.46
C ALA A 335 -7.58 17.11 9.91
N GLN A 336 -7.58 15.97 9.21
CA GLN A 336 -8.76 15.32 8.68
C GLN A 336 -9.63 14.76 9.80
N ALA A 337 -9.05 14.00 10.72
CA ALA A 337 -9.74 13.44 11.87
C ALA A 337 -10.40 14.55 12.72
N LEU A 338 -9.72 15.68 12.90
CA LEU A 338 -10.27 16.82 13.61
C LEU A 338 -11.44 17.46 12.86
N ARG A 339 -11.33 17.66 11.53
CA ARG A 339 -12.42 18.19 10.70
C ARG A 339 -13.66 17.30 10.74
N GLU A 340 -13.52 15.98 10.64
CA GLU A 340 -14.64 15.05 10.70
C GLU A 340 -15.33 15.04 12.07
N ARG A 341 -14.53 15.13 13.16
CA ARG A 341 -15.09 15.29 14.50
C ARG A 341 -15.91 16.57 14.65
N LEU A 342 -15.36 17.69 14.17
CA LEU A 342 -16.05 18.98 14.23
C LEU A 342 -17.31 19.00 13.35
N ALA A 343 -17.25 18.39 12.15
CA ALA A 343 -18.36 18.30 11.22
C ALA A 343 -19.40 17.22 11.61
N ARG A 344 -19.17 16.43 12.66
CA ARG A 344 -20.03 15.31 13.11
C ARG A 344 -20.43 14.35 11.98
N ARG A 345 -19.51 14.12 11.02
CA ARG A 345 -19.79 13.23 9.90
C ARG A 345 -20.01 11.79 10.37
N GLN A 346 -20.97 11.10 9.75
CA GLN A 346 -21.26 9.68 9.91
C GLN A 346 -21.30 9.02 8.52
N PRO A 347 -20.87 7.76 8.37
CA PRO A 347 -20.21 6.91 9.36
C PRO A 347 -18.78 7.37 9.68
N ARG A 348 -18.30 7.09 10.88
CA ARG A 348 -16.96 7.45 11.34
C ARG A 348 -16.41 6.35 12.24
N LEU A 349 -15.15 5.98 12.06
CA LEU A 349 -14.47 5.07 12.96
C LEU A 349 -14.00 5.81 14.22
N ASP A 350 -14.46 5.38 15.41
CA ASP A 350 -14.14 6.06 16.67
C ASP A 350 -12.66 5.95 17.05
N HIS A 351 -11.99 4.88 16.61
CA HIS A 351 -10.58 4.61 16.86
C HIS A 351 -9.62 5.31 15.87
N ARG A 352 -10.15 6.09 14.90
CA ARG A 352 -9.32 6.76 13.88
C ARG A 352 -8.30 7.74 14.48
N PHE A 353 -8.60 8.36 15.63
CA PHE A 353 -7.69 9.31 16.28
C PHE A 353 -7.89 9.38 17.81
N PRO A 354 -6.79 9.33 18.63
CA PRO A 354 -5.42 8.95 18.30
C PRO A 354 -5.28 7.42 18.27
N SER A 355 -4.91 6.84 17.13
CA SER A 355 -4.81 5.39 17.01
C SER A 355 -3.51 4.95 16.34
N ARG A 356 -3.22 3.65 16.45
CA ARG A 356 -2.13 3.01 15.69
C ARG A 356 -2.30 3.21 14.18
N PHE A 357 -3.54 3.38 13.71
CA PHE A 357 -3.87 3.62 12.30
C PHE A 357 -3.16 4.83 11.72
N THR A 358 -3.07 5.94 12.44
CA THR A 358 -2.40 7.16 11.95
C THR A 358 -0.95 6.91 11.55
N VAL A 359 -0.22 6.10 12.34
CA VAL A 359 1.16 5.70 12.02
C VAL A 359 1.18 4.67 10.90
N LEU A 360 0.26 3.70 10.92
CA LEU A 360 0.15 2.67 9.89
C LEU A 360 -0.12 3.28 8.52
N ARG A 361 -1.07 4.19 8.40
CA ARG A 361 -1.37 4.95 7.18
C ARG A 361 -0.13 5.65 6.62
N MET A 362 0.60 6.39 7.46
CA MET A 362 1.83 7.06 7.08
C MET A 362 2.84 6.08 6.47
N LEU A 363 3.00 4.93 7.10
CA LEU A 363 3.96 3.92 6.68
C LEU A 363 3.52 3.23 5.37
N THR A 364 2.26 2.86 5.23
CA THR A 364 1.74 2.18 4.02
C THR A 364 1.59 3.14 2.84
N ASN A 365 0.98 4.31 3.06
CA ASN A 365 0.67 5.26 2.00
C ASN A 365 1.89 6.03 1.48
N VAL A 366 2.93 6.22 2.30
CA VAL A 366 4.11 6.99 1.89
C VAL A 366 5.35 6.12 1.83
N PHE A 367 5.74 5.50 2.94
CA PHE A 367 7.02 4.82 3.01
C PHE A 367 7.08 3.57 2.13
N LEU A 368 6.11 2.66 2.25
CA LEU A 368 6.05 1.44 1.42
C LEU A 368 5.86 1.79 -0.06
N ARG A 369 5.03 2.78 -0.37
CA ARG A 369 4.86 3.26 -1.75
C ARG A 369 6.19 3.73 -2.35
N ASP A 370 6.89 4.63 -1.67
CA ASP A 370 8.15 5.19 -2.19
C ASP A 370 9.23 4.11 -2.33
N LEU A 371 9.31 3.18 -1.37
CA LEU A 371 10.21 2.02 -1.43
C LEU A 371 9.86 1.08 -2.60
N ALA A 372 8.58 0.74 -2.78
CA ALA A 372 8.14 -0.14 -3.86
C ALA A 372 8.43 0.48 -5.23
N PHE A 373 8.14 1.77 -5.44
CA PHE A 373 8.49 2.45 -6.70
C PHE A 373 9.99 2.56 -6.92
N PHE A 374 10.77 2.78 -5.87
CA PHE A 374 12.22 2.76 -5.96
C PHE A 374 12.71 1.39 -6.45
N ALA A 375 12.17 0.30 -5.90
CA ALA A 375 12.50 -1.05 -6.33
C ALA A 375 12.06 -1.31 -7.78
N VAL A 376 10.83 -0.93 -8.17
CA VAL A 376 10.35 -1.04 -9.57
C VAL A 376 11.34 -0.37 -10.53
N MET A 377 11.74 0.87 -10.25
CA MET A 377 12.66 1.60 -11.12
C MET A 377 14.05 0.93 -11.21
N ARG A 378 14.53 0.34 -10.11
CA ARG A 378 15.79 -0.40 -10.09
C ARG A 378 15.71 -1.69 -10.89
N GLU A 379 14.64 -2.44 -10.74
CA GLU A 379 14.45 -3.69 -11.48
C GLU A 379 14.24 -3.44 -12.98
N MET A 380 13.59 -2.34 -13.36
CA MET A 380 13.55 -1.89 -14.76
C MET A 380 14.94 -1.62 -15.32
N GLN A 381 15.84 -1.04 -14.54
CA GLN A 381 17.21 -0.77 -14.98
C GLN A 381 18.09 -2.02 -15.03
N ARG A 382 17.74 -3.05 -14.26
CA ARG A 382 18.35 -4.39 -14.40
C ARG A 382 17.84 -5.14 -15.64
N GLY A 383 16.81 -4.61 -16.31
CA GLY A 383 16.23 -5.23 -17.49
C GLY A 383 15.36 -6.45 -17.16
N GLN A 384 14.72 -6.48 -16.00
CA GLN A 384 13.84 -7.59 -15.64
C GLN A 384 12.66 -7.72 -16.60
N PRO A 385 12.33 -8.95 -17.05
CA PRO A 385 11.35 -9.13 -18.14
C PRO A 385 9.91 -8.83 -17.72
N ILE A 386 9.56 -9.03 -16.45
CA ILE A 386 8.27 -8.69 -15.88
C ILE A 386 8.44 -8.24 -14.42
N ILE A 387 7.80 -7.14 -14.08
CA ILE A 387 7.81 -6.53 -12.76
C ILE A 387 6.37 -6.28 -12.36
N TYR A 388 5.95 -6.82 -11.23
CA TYR A 388 4.62 -6.60 -10.66
C TYR A 388 4.75 -6.00 -9.27
N ALA A 389 4.04 -4.88 -9.04
CA ALA A 389 4.07 -4.19 -7.76
C ALA A 389 2.68 -3.75 -7.33
N THR A 390 2.30 -4.06 -6.08
CA THR A 390 1.02 -3.66 -5.48
C THR A 390 1.18 -2.44 -4.58
N PHE A 391 0.24 -1.52 -4.68
CA PHE A 391 0.15 -0.29 -3.89
C PHE A 391 -1.11 -0.30 -3.02
N VAL A 392 -0.94 -0.65 -1.74
CA VAL A 392 -2.00 -0.84 -0.75
C VAL A 392 -2.51 0.46 -0.12
N GLY A 393 -1.86 1.59 -0.38
CA GLY A 393 -2.15 2.84 0.33
C GLY A 393 -3.56 3.40 0.09
N TYR A 394 -4.14 3.20 -1.10
CA TYR A 394 -5.51 3.62 -1.41
C TYR A 394 -6.51 2.76 -0.62
N ASP A 395 -6.38 1.44 -0.67
CA ASP A 395 -7.25 0.49 0.02
C ASP A 395 -7.31 0.78 1.53
N GLU A 396 -6.17 0.92 2.18
CA GLU A 396 -6.06 1.21 3.61
C GLU A 396 -6.77 2.52 3.99
N VAL A 397 -6.59 3.58 3.20
CA VAL A 397 -7.27 4.86 3.45
C VAL A 397 -8.75 4.78 3.15
N ALA A 398 -9.15 4.06 2.10
CA ALA A 398 -10.55 3.86 1.73
C ALA A 398 -11.33 3.08 2.78
N HIS A 399 -10.74 2.07 3.40
CA HIS A 399 -11.36 1.36 4.54
C HIS A 399 -11.75 2.29 5.69
N HIS A 400 -10.98 3.36 5.93
CA HIS A 400 -11.20 4.28 7.05
C HIS A 400 -12.01 5.52 6.69
N ALA A 401 -11.82 6.05 5.47
CA ALA A 401 -12.42 7.30 5.05
C ALA A 401 -13.58 7.15 4.04
N GLY A 402 -13.73 5.94 3.49
CA GLY A 402 -14.61 5.64 2.36
C GLY A 402 -13.89 5.81 1.01
N PRO A 403 -14.18 4.93 0.01
CA PRO A 403 -13.45 4.86 -1.25
C PRO A 403 -13.63 6.11 -2.14
N SER A 404 -14.75 6.80 -2.04
CA SER A 404 -15.03 8.05 -2.76
C SER A 404 -14.60 9.31 -2.02
N SER A 405 -14.00 9.19 -0.83
CA SER A 405 -13.56 10.34 -0.05
C SER A 405 -12.41 11.08 -0.72
N LEU A 406 -12.34 12.40 -0.53
CA LEU A 406 -11.20 13.19 -1.03
C LEU A 406 -9.87 12.72 -0.44
N ASP A 407 -9.91 12.10 0.73
CA ASP A 407 -8.74 11.58 1.43
C ASP A 407 -8.19 10.33 0.72
N ALA A 408 -9.07 9.39 0.34
CA ALA A 408 -8.70 8.22 -0.45
C ALA A 408 -8.21 8.63 -1.85
N LEU A 409 -8.93 9.52 -2.53
CA LEU A 409 -8.52 10.01 -3.86
C LEU A 409 -7.20 10.79 -3.82
N ALA A 410 -6.90 11.50 -2.73
CA ALA A 410 -5.64 12.24 -2.59
C ALA A 410 -4.41 11.31 -2.51
N THR A 411 -4.56 10.05 -2.06
CA THR A 411 -3.46 9.06 -2.06
C THR A 411 -2.99 8.77 -3.49
N LEU A 412 -3.93 8.76 -4.44
CA LEU A 412 -3.68 8.48 -5.86
C LEU A 412 -2.80 9.53 -6.53
N ARG A 413 -2.79 10.79 -6.03
CA ARG A 413 -1.89 11.83 -6.56
C ARG A 413 -0.42 11.49 -6.35
N GLY A 414 -0.09 10.89 -5.20
CA GLY A 414 1.26 10.41 -4.92
C GLY A 414 1.66 9.26 -5.86
N LEU A 415 0.75 8.31 -6.07
CA LEU A 415 0.91 7.21 -7.01
C LEU A 415 1.14 7.73 -8.45
N ASP A 416 0.30 8.64 -8.93
CA ASP A 416 0.37 9.19 -10.29
C ASP A 416 1.71 9.89 -10.58
N ARG A 417 2.26 10.59 -9.59
CA ARG A 417 3.60 11.18 -9.70
C ARG A 417 4.67 10.10 -9.93
N HIS A 418 4.59 9.01 -9.20
CA HIS A 418 5.52 7.89 -9.39
C HIS A 418 5.33 7.17 -10.72
N LEU A 419 4.11 7.05 -11.24
CA LEU A 419 3.86 6.52 -12.59
C LEU A 419 4.60 7.35 -13.65
N ARG A 420 4.64 8.67 -13.51
CA ARG A 420 5.43 9.55 -14.39
C ARG A 420 6.92 9.23 -14.32
N HIS A 421 7.46 8.95 -13.14
CA HIS A 421 8.86 8.53 -12.99
C HIS A 421 9.11 7.18 -13.66
N VAL A 422 8.23 6.20 -13.49
CA VAL A 422 8.31 4.89 -14.17
C VAL A 422 8.33 5.06 -15.69
N LEU A 423 7.44 5.88 -16.25
CA LEU A 423 7.42 6.18 -17.69
C LEU A 423 8.72 6.86 -18.15
N THR A 424 9.27 7.74 -17.34
CA THR A 424 10.55 8.41 -17.64
C THR A 424 11.70 7.41 -17.63
N ILE A 425 11.75 6.48 -16.67
CA ILE A 425 12.75 5.41 -16.63
C ILE A 425 12.58 4.48 -17.86
N ALA A 426 11.34 4.04 -18.15
CA ALA A 426 11.05 3.20 -19.31
C ALA A 426 11.56 3.80 -20.62
N ARG A 427 11.35 5.12 -20.78
CA ARG A 427 11.69 5.82 -22.04
C ARG A 427 13.17 6.12 -22.21
N PHE A 428 13.91 6.44 -21.13
CA PHE A 428 15.23 7.05 -21.24
C PHE A 428 16.36 6.28 -20.56
N PHE A 429 16.06 5.35 -19.66
CA PHE A 429 17.08 4.79 -18.76
C PHE A 429 17.05 3.28 -18.62
N ALA A 430 16.00 2.63 -19.06
CA ALA A 430 15.92 1.17 -19.03
C ALA A 430 16.71 0.55 -20.21
N PRO A 431 17.37 -0.61 -20.02
CA PRO A 431 18.13 -1.30 -21.08
C PRO A 431 17.22 -2.00 -22.10
N ILE A 432 15.94 -2.24 -21.75
CA ILE A 432 14.91 -2.80 -22.61
C ILE A 432 13.70 -1.86 -22.63
N SER A 433 12.87 -1.98 -23.67
CA SER A 433 11.60 -1.24 -23.72
C SER A 433 10.57 -1.87 -22.80
N TYR A 434 9.83 -1.04 -22.06
CA TYR A 434 8.76 -1.52 -21.15
C TYR A 434 7.39 -1.02 -21.59
N ASP A 435 6.41 -1.92 -21.54
CA ASP A 435 4.99 -1.59 -21.59
C ASP A 435 4.47 -1.48 -20.15
N LEU A 436 3.78 -0.37 -19.85
CA LEU A 436 3.16 -0.13 -18.54
C LEU A 436 1.71 -0.61 -18.54
N LEU A 437 1.36 -1.39 -17.55
CA LEU A 437 -0.02 -1.76 -17.22
C LEU A 437 -0.37 -1.21 -15.83
N LEU A 438 -1.58 -0.67 -15.68
CA LEU A 438 -2.13 -0.32 -14.39
C LEU A 438 -3.44 -1.09 -14.21
N LEU A 439 -3.61 -1.77 -13.09
CA LEU A 439 -4.81 -2.54 -12.80
C LEU A 439 -5.19 -2.43 -11.32
N SER A 440 -6.39 -2.86 -10.98
CA SER A 440 -6.78 -3.16 -9.60
C SER A 440 -7.16 -4.64 -9.50
N ASP A 441 -7.06 -5.19 -8.33
CA ASP A 441 -7.46 -6.56 -7.99
C ASP A 441 -8.97 -6.66 -7.70
N HIS A 442 -9.54 -5.64 -7.07
CA HIS A 442 -10.96 -5.46 -6.77
C HIS A 442 -11.29 -3.97 -6.61
N GLY A 443 -12.54 -3.67 -6.29
CA GLY A 443 -12.98 -2.34 -5.86
C GLY A 443 -13.44 -2.35 -4.42
N GLN A 444 -14.01 -1.23 -3.96
CA GLN A 444 -14.63 -1.07 -2.64
C GLN A 444 -15.97 -0.37 -2.74
N SER A 445 -16.86 -0.68 -1.79
CA SER A 445 -18.13 0.02 -1.59
C SER A 445 -18.13 0.78 -0.28
N SER A 446 -18.77 1.96 -0.27
CA SER A 446 -18.98 2.72 0.95
C SER A 446 -20.03 2.06 1.83
N GLY A 447 -19.84 2.13 3.16
CA GLY A 447 -20.85 1.66 4.11
C GLY A 447 -20.51 2.02 5.55
N ALA A 448 -21.49 1.84 6.42
CA ALA A 448 -21.25 1.94 7.86
C ALA A 448 -20.92 0.56 8.42
N PRO A 449 -20.03 0.46 9.43
CA PRO A 449 -19.86 -0.77 10.18
C PRO A 449 -21.23 -1.30 10.67
N PHE A 450 -21.45 -2.59 10.57
CA PHE A 450 -22.68 -3.25 11.01
C PHE A 450 -23.01 -2.90 12.47
N ARG A 451 -21.98 -2.95 13.33
CA ARG A 451 -22.10 -2.53 14.74
C ARG A 451 -22.54 -1.07 14.91
N GLN A 452 -22.04 -0.17 14.07
CA GLN A 452 -22.41 1.25 14.14
C GLN A 452 -23.86 1.48 13.68
N ARG A 453 -24.33 0.69 12.70
CA ARG A 453 -25.68 0.83 12.15
C ARG A 453 -26.76 0.17 13.04
N TYR A 454 -26.42 -0.96 13.68
CA TYR A 454 -27.37 -1.78 14.40
C TYR A 454 -27.12 -1.90 15.91
N GLY A 455 -25.98 -1.42 16.41
CA GLY A 455 -25.62 -1.45 17.83
C GLY A 455 -24.89 -2.73 18.27
N TYR A 456 -24.78 -3.74 17.41
CA TYR A 456 -24.12 -5.03 17.67
C TYR A 456 -23.43 -5.56 16.42
N SER A 457 -22.45 -6.45 16.57
CA SER A 457 -21.76 -7.13 15.47
C SER A 457 -22.58 -8.34 14.96
N LEU A 458 -22.18 -8.87 13.78
CA LEU A 458 -22.76 -10.13 13.26
C LEU A 458 -22.56 -11.28 14.25
N ARG A 459 -21.39 -11.36 14.90
CA ARG A 459 -21.11 -12.35 15.95
C ARG A 459 -22.11 -12.23 17.11
N GLU A 460 -22.31 -11.02 17.61
CA GLU A 460 -23.24 -10.78 18.73
C GLU A 460 -24.69 -11.09 18.35
N LEU A 461 -25.06 -10.87 17.08
CA LEU A 461 -26.37 -11.28 16.57
C LEU A 461 -26.52 -12.80 16.58
N ILE A 462 -25.52 -13.54 16.02
CA ILE A 462 -25.54 -15.01 16.01
C ILE A 462 -25.52 -15.57 17.43
N ASP A 463 -24.72 -15.00 18.33
CA ASP A 463 -24.65 -15.38 19.74
C ASP A 463 -26.01 -15.23 20.45
N ALA A 464 -26.71 -14.13 20.20
CA ALA A 464 -28.04 -13.89 20.73
C ALA A 464 -29.14 -14.81 20.17
N LEU A 465 -28.98 -15.28 18.95
CA LEU A 465 -29.91 -16.17 18.24
C LEU A 465 -29.66 -17.66 18.54
N THR A 466 -28.52 -18.00 19.13
CA THR A 466 -28.14 -19.37 19.49
C THR A 466 -28.37 -19.63 20.99
N ARG A 467 -28.34 -20.91 21.38
CA ARG A 467 -28.55 -21.27 22.81
C ARG A 467 -27.34 -20.82 23.65
N ALA A 468 -27.58 -20.44 24.90
CA ALA A 468 -26.60 -19.92 25.85
C ALA A 468 -25.36 -20.83 26.10
N GLU A 469 -25.41 -22.10 25.72
CA GLU A 469 -24.32 -23.08 25.86
C GLU A 469 -23.35 -23.06 24.64
N VAL A 470 -23.69 -22.30 23.57
CA VAL A 470 -22.92 -22.23 22.34
C VAL A 470 -21.93 -21.09 22.44
N ARG A 471 -20.66 -21.38 22.24
CA ARG A 471 -19.61 -20.37 22.18
C ARG A 471 -19.43 -19.91 20.74
N VAL A 472 -19.71 -18.63 20.50
CA VAL A 472 -19.48 -17.97 19.21
C VAL A 472 -18.18 -17.19 19.31
N GLU A 473 -17.21 -17.51 18.47
CA GLU A 473 -15.95 -16.76 18.35
C GLU A 473 -15.88 -15.97 17.04
N GLU A 474 -15.39 -14.75 17.12
CA GLU A 474 -15.06 -13.91 15.98
C GLU A 474 -13.59 -13.53 16.07
N GLN A 475 -12.87 -13.71 15.00
CA GLN A 475 -11.51 -13.24 14.96
C GLN A 475 -11.46 -11.77 14.55
N GLN A 476 -10.87 -10.94 15.41
CA GLN A 476 -10.72 -9.51 15.12
C GLN A 476 -9.74 -9.29 13.96
N PRO A 477 -10.07 -8.35 13.07
CA PRO A 477 -9.22 -8.05 11.92
C PRO A 477 -7.90 -7.42 12.36
N ARG A 478 -6.80 -7.95 11.82
CA ARG A 478 -5.54 -7.19 11.72
C ARG A 478 -5.58 -6.41 10.42
N ALA A 479 -5.35 -5.10 10.48
CA ALA A 479 -5.25 -4.28 9.28
C ALA A 479 -4.24 -4.86 8.29
N ALA A 480 -4.57 -4.90 7.01
CA ALA A 480 -3.68 -5.42 5.97
C ALA A 480 -2.31 -4.71 5.99
N GLY A 481 -2.31 -3.40 6.20
CA GLY A 481 -1.09 -2.61 6.33
C GLY A 481 -0.17 -3.02 7.48
N GLN A 482 -0.70 -3.62 8.56
CA GLN A 482 0.13 -4.13 9.67
C GLN A 482 0.99 -5.31 9.23
N SER A 483 0.50 -6.16 8.35
CA SER A 483 1.25 -7.31 7.85
C SER A 483 2.37 -6.88 6.91
N PHE A 484 2.13 -5.91 6.04
CA PHE A 484 3.19 -5.32 5.22
C PHE A 484 4.24 -4.57 6.06
N MET A 485 3.85 -4.01 7.18
CA MET A 485 4.80 -3.41 8.13
C MET A 485 5.67 -4.47 8.80
N ASN A 486 5.07 -5.59 9.22
CA ASN A 486 5.83 -6.72 9.76
C ASN A 486 6.75 -7.32 8.70
N ALA A 487 6.30 -7.36 7.43
CA ALA A 487 7.12 -7.73 6.27
C ALA A 487 8.35 -6.81 6.15
N LEU A 488 8.15 -5.50 6.17
CA LEU A 488 9.24 -4.53 6.12
C LEU A 488 10.25 -4.72 7.27
N LEU A 489 9.77 -4.93 8.49
CA LEU A 489 10.64 -5.17 9.65
C LEU A 489 11.43 -6.48 9.52
N SER A 490 10.82 -7.53 8.99
CA SER A 490 11.47 -8.82 8.74
C SER A 490 12.52 -8.71 7.63
N GLU A 491 12.20 -8.03 6.53
CA GLU A 491 13.15 -7.72 5.45
C GLU A 491 14.33 -6.87 5.94
N MET A 492 14.08 -5.86 6.77
CA MET A 492 15.14 -5.04 7.37
C MET A 492 16.06 -5.85 8.28
N ASP A 493 15.51 -6.77 9.06
CA ASP A 493 16.28 -7.64 9.94
C ASP A 493 17.16 -8.58 9.11
N ALA A 494 16.59 -9.24 8.11
CA ALA A 494 17.32 -10.11 7.18
C ALA A 494 18.39 -9.33 6.37
N ALA A 495 18.07 -8.14 5.86
CA ALA A 495 19.05 -7.27 5.21
C ALA A 495 20.19 -6.85 6.15
N SER A 496 19.89 -6.65 7.44
CA SER A 496 20.91 -6.35 8.45
C SER A 496 21.90 -7.51 8.64
N GLU A 497 21.44 -8.75 8.47
CA GLU A 497 22.27 -9.94 8.56
C GLU A 497 23.24 -10.06 7.37
N GLN A 498 22.82 -9.73 6.16
CA GLN A 498 23.72 -9.69 4.99
C GLN A 498 24.87 -8.68 5.16
N LEU A 499 24.72 -7.68 6.04
CA LEU A 499 25.79 -6.74 6.36
C LEU A 499 26.79 -7.29 7.39
N ARG A 500 26.64 -8.55 7.87
CA ARG A 500 27.62 -9.24 8.72
C ARG A 500 28.93 -9.46 7.94
N GLY A 501 30.04 -9.30 8.63
CA GLY A 501 31.37 -9.59 8.06
C GLY A 501 32.06 -8.44 7.31
N VAL A 502 31.35 -7.37 6.96
CA VAL A 502 31.95 -6.21 6.31
C VAL A 502 32.22 -5.10 7.32
N SER A 503 33.47 -4.97 7.75
CA SER A 503 33.87 -4.03 8.82
C SER A 503 33.48 -2.57 8.55
N ARG A 504 33.54 -2.12 7.28
CA ARG A 504 33.13 -0.77 6.85
C ARG A 504 31.61 -0.51 6.90
N ARG A 505 30.77 -1.55 7.17
CA ARG A 505 29.30 -1.44 7.18
C ARG A 505 28.68 -1.67 8.56
N ARG A 506 29.48 -1.78 9.62
CA ARG A 506 28.99 -2.04 11.00
C ARG A 506 27.92 -1.07 11.47
N TRP A 507 28.08 0.22 11.19
CA TRP A 507 27.13 1.25 11.56
C TRP A 507 25.79 1.13 10.81
N ARG A 508 25.79 0.72 9.52
CA ARG A 508 24.55 0.49 8.75
C ARG A 508 23.71 -0.64 9.36
N ARG A 509 24.38 -1.71 9.75
CA ARG A 509 23.76 -2.82 10.47
C ARG A 509 23.20 -2.37 11.82
N ALA A 510 23.92 -1.59 12.58
CA ALA A 510 23.48 -1.11 13.87
C ALA A 510 22.23 -0.23 13.77
N THR A 511 22.16 0.68 12.79
CA THR A 511 20.99 1.53 12.56
C THR A 511 19.75 0.74 12.14
N MET A 512 19.86 -0.20 11.21
CA MET A 512 18.72 -1.04 10.79
C MET A 512 18.19 -1.85 11.98
N ARG A 513 19.07 -2.48 12.76
CA ARG A 513 18.67 -3.23 13.96
C ARG A 513 18.04 -2.36 15.04
N ALA A 514 18.57 -1.16 15.26
CA ALA A 514 18.00 -0.22 16.21
C ALA A 514 16.57 0.18 15.80
N THR A 515 16.33 0.42 14.51
CA THR A 515 15.00 0.74 13.98
C THR A 515 14.03 -0.44 14.16
N VAL A 516 14.43 -1.64 13.77
CA VAL A 516 13.62 -2.86 13.96
C VAL A 516 13.28 -3.06 15.44
N ARG A 517 14.28 -2.97 16.33
CA ARG A 517 14.10 -3.14 17.77
C ARG A 517 13.15 -2.09 18.39
N THR A 518 13.12 -0.88 17.86
CA THR A 518 12.26 0.19 18.35
C THR A 518 10.82 0.09 17.85
N LEU A 519 10.64 -0.35 16.60
CA LEU A 519 9.32 -0.39 15.95
C LEU A 519 8.57 -1.70 16.21
N ARG A 520 9.27 -2.85 16.22
CA ARG A 520 8.66 -4.18 16.37
C ARG A 520 7.72 -4.29 17.57
N PRO A 521 8.09 -3.93 18.81
CA PRO A 521 7.20 -4.06 19.97
C PRO A 521 5.93 -3.18 19.90
N ARG A 522 5.96 -2.14 19.07
CA ARG A 522 4.82 -1.22 18.88
C ARG A 522 3.84 -1.68 17.82
N LEU A 523 4.28 -2.59 16.96
CA LEU A 523 3.53 -3.05 15.80
C LEU A 523 3.08 -4.52 15.94
N GLU A 524 3.80 -5.34 16.70
CA GLU A 524 3.39 -6.70 17.01
C GLU A 524 2.22 -6.65 18.01
N GLY A 525 1.06 -7.16 17.60
CA GLY A 525 -0.06 -7.48 18.48
C GLY A 525 -0.03 -8.97 18.81
N ASP A 526 -0.49 -9.34 19.99
CA ASP A 526 -0.57 -10.73 20.43
C ASP A 526 -1.42 -11.56 19.43
N GLY A 527 -0.85 -12.65 18.94
CA GLY A 527 -1.58 -13.63 18.16
C GLY A 527 -2.47 -14.44 19.11
N GLU A 528 -3.78 -14.25 19.03
CA GLU A 528 -4.69 -15.11 19.77
C GLU A 528 -4.69 -16.51 19.18
N THR A 529 -4.24 -17.47 19.95
CA THR A 529 -4.48 -18.88 19.75
C THR A 529 -5.86 -19.20 20.34
N LEU A 530 -6.69 -19.92 19.59
CA LEU A 530 -7.96 -20.46 20.10
C LEU A 530 -7.68 -21.35 21.33
N VAL A 531 -7.95 -20.84 22.52
CA VAL A 531 -7.65 -21.54 23.80
C VAL A 531 -8.74 -22.58 24.14
N HIS A 532 -9.93 -22.47 23.54
CA HIS A 532 -11.05 -23.39 23.68
C HIS A 532 -11.68 -23.68 22.32
N ARG A 533 -12.34 -24.84 22.16
CA ARG A 533 -13.12 -25.19 20.97
C ARG A 533 -14.43 -24.40 20.95
N PRO A 534 -14.64 -23.45 20.06
CA PRO A 534 -15.93 -22.80 19.88
C PRO A 534 -16.89 -23.74 19.15
N SER A 535 -18.17 -23.69 19.46
CA SER A 535 -19.19 -24.45 18.73
C SER A 535 -19.59 -23.79 17.42
N ILE A 536 -19.44 -22.47 17.31
CA ILE A 536 -19.70 -21.68 16.10
C ILE A 536 -18.54 -20.70 15.90
N ILE A 537 -18.01 -20.63 14.68
CA ILE A 537 -16.95 -19.70 14.31
C ILE A 537 -17.47 -18.75 13.24
N VAL A 538 -17.34 -17.45 13.47
CA VAL A 538 -17.73 -16.39 12.54
C VAL A 538 -16.45 -15.75 11.96
N CYS A 539 -16.24 -15.86 10.67
CA CYS A 539 -15.11 -15.27 9.95
C CYS A 539 -15.62 -14.15 9.05
N ALA A 540 -15.64 -12.92 9.55
CA ALA A 540 -15.96 -11.75 8.77
C ALA A 540 -14.76 -11.34 7.88
N SER A 541 -15.04 -10.91 6.66
CA SER A 541 -14.08 -10.37 5.69
C SER A 541 -14.80 -9.27 4.88
N GLY A 542 -14.79 -8.06 5.40
CA GLY A 542 -15.53 -6.94 4.86
C GLY A 542 -17.04 -7.08 5.06
N ASN A 543 -17.80 -7.14 3.96
CA ASN A 543 -19.26 -7.33 3.99
C ASN A 543 -19.69 -8.78 3.67
N LEU A 544 -18.73 -9.70 3.60
CA LEU A 544 -18.94 -11.14 3.50
C LEU A 544 -18.50 -11.79 4.81
N ALA A 545 -19.24 -12.80 5.27
CA ALA A 545 -18.84 -13.61 6.41
C ALA A 545 -19.09 -15.10 6.14
N HIS A 546 -18.18 -15.93 6.60
CA HIS A 546 -18.34 -17.37 6.64
C HIS A 546 -18.64 -17.80 8.08
N VAL A 547 -19.68 -18.61 8.26
CA VAL A 547 -20.09 -19.15 9.55
C VAL A 547 -19.90 -20.65 9.53
N TYR A 548 -19.18 -21.19 10.51
CA TYR A 548 -18.83 -22.61 10.63
C TYR A 548 -19.46 -23.17 11.90
N PHE A 549 -20.13 -24.32 11.77
CA PHE A 549 -20.72 -25.05 12.88
C PHE A 549 -19.92 -26.32 13.12
N GLU A 550 -19.52 -26.57 14.35
CA GLU A 550 -18.83 -27.80 14.73
C GLU A 550 -19.81 -28.90 15.14
N PHE A 551 -20.39 -29.62 14.16
CA PHE A 551 -21.30 -30.75 14.40
C PHE A 551 -20.61 -32.14 14.37
N GLY A 552 -19.29 -32.20 14.24
CA GLY A 552 -18.52 -33.46 14.15
C GLY A 552 -17.40 -33.40 13.13
N GLU A 553 -16.93 -34.55 12.67
CA GLU A 553 -15.75 -34.67 11.83
C GLU A 553 -15.95 -34.04 10.45
N ASP A 554 -15.13 -33.06 10.10
CA ASP A 554 -14.82 -32.49 8.77
C ASP A 554 -15.97 -32.26 7.76
N GLN A 555 -17.22 -32.53 8.09
CA GLN A 555 -18.37 -32.35 7.20
C GLN A 555 -19.00 -30.96 7.37
N ARG A 556 -19.47 -30.41 6.25
CA ARG A 556 -20.28 -29.19 6.26
C ARG A 556 -21.66 -29.47 6.81
N ALA A 557 -22.14 -28.58 7.67
CA ALA A 557 -23.51 -28.63 8.12
C ALA A 557 -24.47 -28.22 6.99
N THR A 558 -25.56 -28.97 6.84
CA THR A 558 -26.66 -28.59 5.95
C THR A 558 -27.61 -27.61 6.64
N LEU A 559 -28.39 -26.87 5.86
CA LEU A 559 -29.41 -25.97 6.39
C LEU A 559 -30.38 -26.68 7.35
N ASP A 560 -30.78 -27.91 7.03
CA ASP A 560 -31.66 -28.73 7.86
C ASP A 560 -31.03 -29.08 9.21
N GLN A 561 -29.74 -29.41 9.24
CA GLN A 561 -28.99 -29.69 10.47
C GLN A 561 -28.84 -28.44 11.34
N ILE A 562 -28.57 -27.27 10.69
CA ILE A 562 -28.46 -26.01 11.37
C ILE A 562 -29.81 -25.62 12.01
N GLU A 563 -30.91 -25.74 11.25
CA GLU A 563 -32.26 -25.43 11.71
C GLU A 563 -32.70 -26.38 12.82
N ALA A 564 -32.36 -27.66 12.72
CA ALA A 564 -32.68 -28.65 13.79
C ALA A 564 -31.95 -28.34 15.11
N THR A 565 -30.73 -27.81 15.03
CA THR A 565 -29.92 -27.50 16.23
C THR A 565 -30.18 -26.10 16.77
N HIS A 566 -30.38 -25.14 15.86
CA HIS A 566 -30.64 -23.73 16.17
C HIS A 566 -31.92 -23.24 15.46
N PRO A 567 -33.12 -23.64 15.95
CA PRO A 567 -34.38 -23.33 15.32
C PRO A 567 -34.60 -21.83 15.17
N GLY A 568 -34.95 -21.37 13.95
CA GLY A 568 -35.21 -19.98 13.61
C GLY A 568 -33.96 -19.13 13.37
N LEU A 569 -32.76 -19.68 13.45
CA LEU A 569 -31.53 -18.93 13.20
C LEU A 569 -31.48 -18.42 11.75
N ILE A 570 -31.76 -19.26 10.78
CA ILE A 570 -31.70 -18.91 9.36
C ILE A 570 -32.74 -17.84 9.05
N GLU A 571 -34.00 -18.04 9.52
CA GLU A 571 -35.09 -17.07 9.33
C GLU A 571 -34.74 -15.70 9.93
N ALA A 572 -34.19 -15.67 11.14
CA ALA A 572 -33.79 -14.45 11.82
C ALA A 572 -32.66 -13.72 11.04
N LEU A 573 -31.69 -14.47 10.52
CA LEU A 573 -30.61 -13.88 9.71
C LEU A 573 -31.15 -13.26 8.42
N VAL A 574 -31.94 -13.99 7.62
CA VAL A 574 -32.45 -13.46 6.33
C VAL A 574 -33.48 -12.35 6.50
N SER A 575 -34.17 -12.30 7.65
CA SER A 575 -35.11 -11.22 7.98
C SER A 575 -34.43 -9.95 8.49
N HIS A 576 -33.14 -10.03 8.87
CA HIS A 576 -32.44 -8.91 9.43
C HIS A 576 -32.11 -7.84 8.36
N PRO A 577 -32.44 -6.54 8.58
CA PRO A 577 -32.29 -5.50 7.57
C PRO A 577 -30.85 -5.21 7.15
N GLY A 578 -29.86 -5.69 7.88
CA GLY A 578 -28.43 -5.57 7.56
C GLY A 578 -27.86 -6.73 6.78
N ILE A 579 -28.66 -7.79 6.53
CA ILE A 579 -28.25 -8.98 5.77
C ILE A 579 -29.01 -8.98 4.43
N GLY A 580 -28.28 -9.11 3.35
CA GLY A 580 -28.86 -9.16 2.01
C GLY A 580 -29.33 -10.55 1.65
N PHE A 581 -28.47 -11.54 1.92
CA PHE A 581 -28.77 -12.95 1.71
C PHE A 581 -27.84 -13.86 2.52
N VAL A 582 -28.27 -15.10 2.65
CA VAL A 582 -27.49 -16.21 3.23
C VAL A 582 -27.42 -17.33 2.21
N VAL A 583 -26.22 -17.91 2.00
CA VAL A 583 -26.01 -19.09 1.16
C VAL A 583 -25.74 -20.28 2.03
N GLY A 584 -26.40 -21.41 1.76
CA GLY A 584 -26.18 -22.67 2.43
C GLY A 584 -26.46 -23.86 1.53
N THR A 585 -26.23 -25.07 2.05
CA THR A 585 -26.44 -26.32 1.32
C THR A 585 -27.57 -27.11 1.96
N THR A 586 -28.54 -27.59 1.16
CA THR A 586 -29.64 -28.45 1.63
C THR A 586 -29.18 -29.89 1.86
N ALA A 587 -30.02 -30.73 2.47
CA ALA A 587 -29.76 -32.14 2.68
C ALA A 587 -29.56 -32.90 1.35
N GLU A 588 -30.20 -32.43 0.24
CA GLU A 588 -30.05 -32.98 -1.11
C GLU A 588 -28.78 -32.47 -1.85
N ALA A 589 -27.89 -31.76 -1.14
CA ALA A 589 -26.68 -31.15 -1.68
C ALA A 589 -26.93 -30.03 -2.70
N HIS A 590 -28.09 -29.40 -2.70
CA HIS A 590 -28.36 -28.20 -3.47
C HIS A 590 -27.81 -26.96 -2.75
N VAL A 591 -27.10 -26.11 -3.47
CA VAL A 591 -26.66 -24.81 -2.96
C VAL A 591 -27.77 -23.80 -3.19
N VAL A 592 -28.23 -23.16 -2.14
CA VAL A 592 -29.35 -22.20 -2.20
C VAL A 592 -28.96 -20.85 -1.60
N VAL A 593 -29.47 -19.78 -2.20
CA VAL A 593 -29.41 -18.41 -1.68
C VAL A 593 -30.77 -18.08 -1.07
N LEU A 594 -30.77 -17.72 0.19
CA LEU A 594 -31.96 -17.38 0.97
C LEU A 594 -31.96 -15.86 1.21
N GLY A 595 -33.07 -15.21 0.93
CA GLY A 595 -33.30 -13.79 1.18
C GLY A 595 -34.64 -13.56 1.85
N LYS A 596 -34.90 -12.33 2.27
CA LYS A 596 -36.11 -11.98 3.02
C LYS A 596 -37.43 -12.30 2.29
N GLY A 597 -37.46 -12.19 0.94
CA GLY A 597 -38.67 -12.35 0.13
C GLY A 597 -38.73 -13.64 -0.67
N GLY A 598 -37.69 -14.48 -0.63
CA GLY A 598 -37.66 -15.71 -1.43
C GLY A 598 -36.27 -16.36 -1.44
N GLN A 599 -36.13 -17.34 -2.31
CA GLN A 599 -34.90 -18.11 -2.47
C GLN A 599 -34.56 -18.43 -3.91
N ARG A 600 -33.30 -18.65 -4.17
CA ARG A 600 -32.77 -19.13 -5.45
C ARG A 600 -31.93 -20.39 -5.26
N ASN A 601 -32.28 -21.45 -5.95
CA ASN A 601 -31.42 -22.62 -6.06
C ASN A 601 -30.33 -22.36 -7.10
N LEU A 602 -29.06 -22.31 -6.68
CA LEU A 602 -27.92 -22.07 -7.58
C LEU A 602 -27.57 -23.28 -8.43
N THR A 603 -28.01 -24.48 -8.02
CA THR A 603 -27.73 -25.74 -8.72
C THR A 603 -28.71 -25.95 -9.88
N SER A 604 -30.02 -25.74 -9.67
CA SER A 604 -31.04 -25.86 -10.70
C SER A 604 -31.37 -24.56 -11.44
N GLY A 605 -31.13 -23.42 -10.80
CA GLY A 605 -31.51 -22.10 -11.29
C GLY A 605 -32.91 -21.64 -10.91
N ASP A 606 -33.70 -22.47 -10.21
CA ASP A 606 -35.08 -22.18 -9.82
C ASP A 606 -35.12 -21.05 -8.78
N VAL A 607 -36.20 -20.25 -8.86
CA VAL A 607 -36.46 -19.16 -7.94
C VAL A 607 -37.86 -19.31 -7.35
N GLU A 608 -37.96 -19.20 -6.04
CA GLU A 608 -39.21 -19.17 -5.28
C GLU A 608 -39.34 -17.83 -4.56
N GLY A 609 -40.41 -17.08 -4.83
CA GLY A 609 -40.59 -15.73 -4.29
C GLY A 609 -39.74 -14.68 -5.02
N GLU A 610 -39.24 -13.71 -4.27
CA GLU A 610 -38.35 -12.67 -4.81
C GLU A 610 -36.90 -13.21 -4.91
N ASP A 611 -36.25 -12.95 -6.06
CA ASP A 611 -34.87 -13.37 -6.26
C ASP A 611 -33.91 -12.57 -5.37
N PRO A 612 -33.23 -13.21 -4.41
CA PRO A 612 -32.35 -12.51 -3.49
C PRO A 612 -31.15 -11.83 -4.18
N LEU A 613 -30.79 -12.24 -5.39
CA LEU A 613 -29.65 -11.70 -6.13
C LEU A 613 -30.00 -10.48 -6.99
N GLN A 614 -31.28 -10.19 -7.18
CA GLN A 614 -31.74 -9.07 -8.02
C GLN A 614 -31.07 -7.71 -7.69
N PRO A 615 -30.84 -7.33 -6.40
CA PRO A 615 -30.21 -6.07 -6.07
C PRO A 615 -28.71 -6.01 -6.42
N PHE A 616 -28.04 -7.15 -6.68
CA PHE A 616 -26.60 -7.25 -6.77
C PHE A 616 -26.04 -7.25 -8.21
N GLY A 617 -26.86 -6.86 -9.19
CA GLY A 617 -26.46 -6.67 -10.60
C GLY A 617 -26.75 -7.86 -11.49
N ASP A 618 -25.78 -8.33 -12.30
CA ASP A 618 -25.96 -9.46 -13.22
C ASP A 618 -26.22 -10.75 -12.43
N VAL A 619 -27.50 -11.12 -12.32
CA VAL A 619 -27.95 -12.27 -11.52
C VAL A 619 -27.29 -13.58 -11.97
N ALA A 620 -27.15 -13.80 -13.29
CA ALA A 620 -26.56 -15.04 -13.80
C ALA A 620 -25.06 -15.16 -13.42
N LEU A 621 -24.33 -14.05 -13.54
CA LEU A 621 -22.93 -13.98 -13.14
C LEU A 621 -22.80 -14.17 -11.62
N ARG A 622 -23.63 -13.49 -10.80
CA ARG A 622 -23.58 -13.59 -9.34
C ARG A 622 -23.94 -14.98 -8.85
N ALA A 623 -24.94 -15.61 -9.45
CA ALA A 623 -25.31 -17.00 -9.16
C ALA A 623 -24.15 -17.96 -9.40
N LEU A 624 -23.47 -17.84 -10.54
CA LEU A 624 -22.30 -18.66 -10.86
C LEU A 624 -21.15 -18.43 -9.86
N GLN A 625 -20.84 -17.18 -9.55
CA GLN A 625 -19.76 -16.83 -8.61
C GLN A 625 -20.03 -17.34 -7.19
N LEU A 626 -21.28 -17.22 -6.71
CA LEU A 626 -21.68 -17.74 -5.40
C LEU A 626 -21.68 -19.26 -5.36
N LEU A 627 -22.11 -19.93 -6.45
CA LEU A 627 -22.00 -21.38 -6.54
C LEU A 627 -20.56 -21.84 -6.45
N GLN A 628 -19.65 -21.21 -7.19
CA GLN A 628 -18.22 -21.50 -7.15
C GLN A 628 -17.64 -21.26 -5.73
N LEU A 629 -17.98 -20.13 -5.10
CA LEU A 629 -17.54 -19.81 -3.75
C LEU A 629 -18.06 -20.84 -2.75
N ALA A 630 -19.35 -21.18 -2.81
CA ALA A 630 -19.95 -22.16 -1.90
C ALA A 630 -19.36 -23.57 -2.07
N GLN A 631 -18.87 -23.93 -3.24
CA GLN A 631 -18.25 -25.25 -3.50
C GLN A 631 -16.80 -25.36 -3.04
N LEU A 632 -16.15 -24.26 -2.64
CA LEU A 632 -14.77 -24.33 -2.14
C LEU A 632 -14.71 -25.17 -0.84
N PRO A 633 -13.73 -26.05 -0.67
CA PRO A 633 -13.61 -26.93 0.50
C PRO A 633 -13.60 -26.18 1.85
N SER A 634 -12.95 -25.03 1.89
CA SER A 634 -12.82 -24.23 3.12
C SER A 634 -13.93 -23.18 3.32
N SER A 635 -14.94 -23.12 2.46
CA SER A 635 -16.10 -22.22 2.69
C SER A 635 -16.89 -22.60 3.92
N GLY A 636 -17.55 -21.61 4.54
CA GLY A 636 -18.45 -21.80 5.69
C GLY A 636 -19.67 -22.66 5.39
N ASP A 637 -20.34 -23.13 6.40
CA ASP A 637 -21.64 -23.79 6.29
C ASP A 637 -22.71 -22.81 5.84
N LEU A 638 -22.61 -21.56 6.39
CA LEU A 638 -23.36 -20.43 5.87
C LEU A 638 -22.36 -19.39 5.34
N ILE A 639 -22.70 -18.79 4.19
CA ILE A 639 -22.06 -17.60 3.65
C ILE A 639 -23.08 -16.47 3.79
N VAL A 640 -22.73 -15.46 4.58
CA VAL A 640 -23.59 -14.31 4.86
C VAL A 640 -23.07 -13.10 4.12
N ASN A 641 -23.88 -12.49 3.25
CA ASN A 641 -23.57 -11.22 2.59
C ASN A 641 -24.43 -10.11 3.16
N SER A 642 -23.85 -8.96 3.42
CA SER A 642 -24.60 -7.83 3.95
C SER A 642 -25.60 -7.26 2.93
N ALA A 643 -26.54 -6.48 3.45
CA ALA A 643 -27.51 -5.77 2.61
C ALA A 643 -26.82 -4.73 1.73
N PHE A 644 -27.37 -4.56 0.51
CA PHE A 644 -27.06 -3.47 -0.39
C PHE A 644 -28.23 -2.49 -0.37
N TYR A 645 -27.96 -1.26 0.07
CA TYR A 645 -29.00 -0.26 0.31
C TYR A 645 -29.27 0.59 -0.93
N THR A 646 -30.42 1.24 -0.95
CA THR A 646 -30.87 2.10 -2.06
C THR A 646 -29.99 3.32 -2.28
N ASP A 647 -29.22 3.74 -1.29
CA ASP A 647 -28.23 4.81 -1.39
C ASP A 647 -26.88 4.34 -1.98
N GLY A 648 -26.79 3.07 -2.40
CA GLY A 648 -25.56 2.48 -2.94
C GLY A 648 -24.54 2.06 -1.88
N SER A 649 -24.89 2.12 -0.60
CA SER A 649 -24.03 1.67 0.48
C SER A 649 -24.27 0.21 0.85
N VAL A 650 -23.33 -0.36 1.61
CA VAL A 650 -23.43 -1.69 2.23
C VAL A 650 -23.23 -1.60 3.75
N ALA A 651 -23.43 -2.68 4.48
CA ALA A 651 -23.00 -2.76 5.87
C ALA A 651 -21.72 -3.60 5.96
N SER A 652 -20.66 -3.04 6.51
CA SER A 652 -19.44 -3.84 6.77
C SER A 652 -19.60 -4.64 8.06
N PHE A 653 -19.32 -5.93 8.01
CA PHE A 653 -19.27 -6.75 9.23
C PHE A 653 -18.03 -6.44 10.09
N GLU A 654 -17.04 -5.78 9.50
CA GLU A 654 -15.85 -5.26 10.15
C GLU A 654 -15.99 -3.75 10.43
N ASP A 655 -15.13 -3.21 11.29
CA ASP A 655 -15.08 -1.78 11.58
C ASP A 655 -14.42 -1.00 10.45
N GLN A 656 -15.12 -0.90 9.30
CA GLN A 656 -14.65 -0.26 8.07
C GLN A 656 -15.76 0.60 7.46
N VAL A 657 -15.38 1.75 6.90
CA VAL A 657 -16.27 2.65 6.16
C VAL A 657 -16.25 2.36 4.65
N GLY A 658 -15.09 1.97 4.10
CA GLY A 658 -14.96 1.34 2.80
C GLY A 658 -14.78 -0.16 3.00
N THR A 659 -15.46 -0.99 2.21
CA THR A 659 -15.45 -2.44 2.40
C THR A 659 -15.55 -3.20 1.09
N HIS A 660 -15.01 -4.40 1.09
CA HIS A 660 -15.03 -5.35 -0.02
C HIS A 660 -15.06 -6.79 0.51
N GLY A 661 -15.16 -7.77 -0.36
CA GLY A 661 -15.16 -9.20 -0.03
C GLY A 661 -16.37 -9.94 -0.54
N GLY A 662 -17.53 -9.30 -0.54
CA GLY A 662 -18.80 -9.84 -1.00
C GLY A 662 -19.37 -9.14 -2.23
N LEU A 663 -20.69 -9.07 -2.28
CA LEU A 663 -21.47 -8.40 -3.31
C LEU A 663 -22.09 -7.11 -2.78
N GLY A 664 -22.35 -6.19 -3.71
CA GLY A 664 -23.03 -4.92 -3.47
C GLY A 664 -22.13 -3.72 -3.82
N GLY A 665 -22.61 -2.85 -4.72
CA GLY A 665 -21.88 -1.70 -5.21
C GLY A 665 -20.69 -2.06 -6.10
N GLU A 666 -19.51 -1.47 -5.83
CA GLU A 666 -18.36 -1.50 -6.74
C GLU A 666 -17.26 -2.50 -6.32
N GLN A 667 -17.55 -3.45 -5.43
CA GLN A 667 -16.53 -4.34 -4.84
C GLN A 667 -15.87 -5.25 -5.88
N THR A 668 -16.62 -5.75 -6.86
CA THR A 668 -16.08 -6.58 -7.94
C THR A 668 -15.70 -5.79 -9.18
N ASP A 669 -15.89 -4.45 -9.16
CA ASP A 669 -15.72 -3.57 -10.30
C ASP A 669 -14.25 -3.14 -10.46
N ALA A 670 -13.43 -4.02 -10.98
CA ALA A 670 -12.01 -3.79 -11.20
C ALA A 670 -11.72 -3.26 -12.62
N PHE A 671 -10.48 -2.82 -12.85
CA PHE A 671 -10.08 -2.27 -14.14
C PHE A 671 -8.69 -2.75 -14.57
N VAL A 672 -8.41 -2.62 -15.87
CA VAL A 672 -7.06 -2.68 -16.43
C VAL A 672 -6.87 -1.56 -17.45
N LEU A 673 -5.79 -0.78 -17.26
CA LEU A 673 -5.27 0.22 -18.19
C LEU A 673 -4.07 -0.39 -18.92
N TYR A 674 -4.11 -0.42 -20.25
CA TYR A 674 -3.13 -1.12 -21.08
C TYR A 674 -2.85 -0.38 -22.39
N PRO A 675 -1.71 -0.59 -23.06
CA PRO A 675 -1.40 0.01 -24.35
C PRO A 675 -2.45 -0.34 -25.41
N ARG A 676 -2.88 0.65 -26.21
CA ARG A 676 -3.87 0.44 -27.31
C ARG A 676 -3.46 -0.60 -28.35
N THR A 677 -2.17 -0.90 -28.42
CA THR A 677 -1.63 -1.92 -29.33
C THR A 677 -1.85 -3.35 -28.82
N PHE A 678 -2.25 -3.52 -27.58
CA PHE A 678 -2.51 -4.83 -26.99
C PHE A 678 -3.95 -5.24 -27.30
N TRP A 679 -4.11 -6.50 -27.63
CA TRP A 679 -5.45 -7.08 -27.81
C TRP A 679 -6.13 -7.30 -26.46
N PHE A 680 -7.41 -6.95 -26.37
CA PHE A 680 -8.27 -7.22 -25.22
C PHE A 680 -9.57 -7.87 -25.68
N PRO A 681 -10.13 -8.85 -24.94
CA PRO A 681 -11.36 -9.52 -25.30
C PRO A 681 -12.53 -8.53 -25.44
N GLN A 682 -13.37 -8.74 -26.45
CA GLN A 682 -14.64 -7.99 -26.58
C GLN A 682 -15.72 -8.49 -25.62
N ARG A 683 -15.61 -9.76 -25.17
CA ARG A 683 -16.51 -10.32 -24.16
C ARG A 683 -16.08 -9.84 -22.76
N PRO A 684 -17.05 -9.67 -21.84
CA PRO A 684 -16.74 -9.30 -20.47
C PRO A 684 -15.73 -10.27 -19.85
N VAL A 685 -14.71 -9.75 -19.22
CA VAL A 685 -13.77 -10.52 -18.39
C VAL A 685 -14.38 -10.59 -16.98
N SER A 686 -14.82 -11.78 -16.58
CA SER A 686 -15.71 -11.99 -15.43
C SER A 686 -15.01 -12.55 -14.18
N SER A 687 -13.67 -12.59 -14.20
CA SER A 687 -12.88 -13.01 -13.04
C SER A 687 -11.40 -12.66 -13.19
N ALA A 688 -10.67 -12.65 -12.07
CA ALA A 688 -9.21 -12.50 -12.04
C ALA A 688 -8.51 -13.61 -12.86
N GLN A 689 -9.03 -14.85 -12.82
CA GLN A 689 -8.51 -15.98 -13.60
C GLN A 689 -8.65 -15.74 -15.12
N ALA A 690 -9.78 -15.16 -15.53
CA ALA A 690 -9.97 -14.81 -16.93
C ALA A 690 -9.01 -13.70 -17.37
N LEU A 691 -8.73 -12.72 -16.50
CA LEU A 691 -7.73 -11.67 -16.77
C LEU A 691 -6.31 -12.25 -16.81
N HIS A 692 -5.99 -13.27 -16.01
CA HIS A 692 -4.71 -13.98 -16.09
C HIS A 692 -4.40 -14.45 -17.51
N CYS A 693 -5.37 -15.06 -18.22
CA CYS A 693 -5.19 -15.52 -19.59
C CYS A 693 -4.79 -14.37 -20.54
N VAL A 694 -5.37 -13.19 -20.34
CA VAL A 694 -5.05 -11.98 -21.11
C VAL A 694 -3.61 -11.50 -20.79
N LEU A 695 -3.28 -11.38 -19.50
CA LEU A 695 -1.95 -10.96 -19.04
C LEU A 695 -0.86 -11.94 -19.50
N ALA A 696 -1.12 -13.25 -19.43
CA ALA A 696 -0.20 -14.28 -19.91
C ALA A 696 0.03 -14.18 -21.42
N SER A 697 -1.01 -13.87 -22.21
CA SER A 697 -0.88 -13.63 -23.66
C SER A 697 -0.01 -12.39 -23.96
N TRP A 698 -0.19 -11.30 -23.21
CA TRP A 698 0.62 -10.08 -23.33
C TRP A 698 2.06 -10.30 -22.95
N ARG A 699 2.30 -11.04 -21.84
CA ARG A 699 3.65 -11.47 -21.46
C ARG A 699 4.32 -12.29 -22.57
N GLY A 700 3.61 -13.27 -23.13
CA GLY A 700 4.13 -14.09 -24.24
C GLY A 700 4.47 -13.26 -25.49
N SER A 701 3.70 -12.22 -25.78
CA SER A 701 3.93 -11.32 -26.90
C SER A 701 5.10 -10.34 -26.63
N ALA A 702 5.23 -9.84 -25.42
CA ALA A 702 6.30 -8.92 -25.04
C ALA A 702 7.68 -9.61 -25.00
N LEU A 703 7.74 -10.86 -24.56
CA LEU A 703 8.99 -11.62 -24.45
C LEU A 703 9.42 -12.30 -25.76
N ARG A 704 8.55 -12.36 -26.80
CA ARG A 704 8.96 -12.81 -28.14
C ARG A 704 9.72 -11.68 -28.82
N GLU A 705 10.90 -11.98 -29.35
CA GLU A 705 11.57 -11.07 -30.27
C GLU A 705 10.62 -10.70 -31.43
N PRO A 706 10.57 -9.41 -31.84
CA PRO A 706 9.85 -9.07 -33.05
C PRO A 706 10.43 -9.94 -34.18
N LEU A 707 9.58 -10.83 -34.74
CA LEU A 707 9.91 -11.61 -35.92
C LEU A 707 10.43 -10.61 -36.95
N GLY A 708 11.72 -10.70 -37.24
CA GLY A 708 12.41 -9.75 -38.13
C GLY A 708 11.58 -9.59 -39.41
N GLN A 709 11.35 -8.35 -39.77
CA GLN A 709 11.03 -8.01 -41.14
C GLN A 709 12.23 -8.53 -41.97
N ARG A 710 12.04 -9.70 -42.64
CA ARG A 710 12.87 -10.16 -43.71
C ARG A 710 12.48 -9.41 -44.97
#